data_514146606836b67966cc0bd2ea11a1e6
#
_entry.id   514146606836b67966cc0bd2ea11a1e6
#
_cell.length_a   1.000
_cell.length_b   1.000
_cell.length_c   1.000
_cell.angle_alpha   90.00
_cell.angle_beta   90.00
_cell.angle_gamma   90.00
#
_symmetry.space_group_name_H-M   'P 1'
#
loop_
_entity.id
_entity.type
_entity.pdbx_description
1 polymer ?
#
loop_
_entity_poly.entity_id
_entity_poly.type
_entity_poly.pdbx_seq_one_letter_code
_entity_poly.pdbx_strand_id
1 'polypeptide(L)'
;MSYRRRAACSLLALSLAVGAAPALAQQTPPALQAVVGHDSGERITRSADVRRYFEALRAANPDRMVMGDYAQSWEGRPLFWAAVGSPRNIARLDAIKAATNALADPRKTSPEQARALINDTPAIVWMAYSVHGNEISPADAALAAARRLTDSLDAEAQGWLENVVVVFVPTQNPDGRERFINSFEAGLGAQPNGDPLSAERAEPWPSGRYNHNLFDLNRDWFIQSQPETQGHSALIREWRPQVVVDSHEMGTDSSFFFPPEAQPLNPWIYPPILDARERFGRNTAGRFDQAGLDYFTRETFDAFYPGYGDGWPAYFGAVSMTYEQGSSRGLLARRSSGEMLTYADTVQGHLTATLSTIETAARDREKLLSDFYAFHRDGISGGRGAYVLSRSAAADPAAADKLAGLLVRSGLEVGRATAAFSACGQSYQAGDYIVNLSQPQRRMAETLLAKDVPLDPKFLAEQEARRARGLGDEIYDLTGWSLPLLFNVPSQRCTGAPSVQTAAVGPELIRPAAVASGDAAYGYAIHPGTAGMRFLTAALTDKLPVRSVEEPFTLDGRAYPGGTFIVPRAGSPADLDERVRRLAAGSGAQVTPLATSWVSSGPSVGSDKATVIAAPRVAMAWDDPTEPESAGSIRHVLEREYGWPVTAVRTRRLANADLSRYQVLILPSGGNYGQILGESGVANLRAWVQSGGVLIGVGSASRLLTDPDSKLLDSRRESAVSGDGDKDKKNGGSEIATDAEYLALTGHHGGAPDPVAGVLASAVVDNEHWLGAGVAPTLSVMVRGSDIYTPLSRDQGTNVVRLAGPDQVLASGQLWAENRRQLAYKPVAMASEVGRGQVVAFTQDVTMRAFLEGLKPLFLNAVFRGPAHTSGTKGN
;
A
#
# COMPACT_ATOMS: atom_id res chain seq x y z
N MET A 1 92.01 -44.95 -11.30
CA MET A 1 92.92 -44.32 -12.34
C MET A 1 92.08 -43.12 -12.92
N SER A 2 92.33 -41.95 -12.46
CA SER A 2 92.98 -40.84 -13.16
C SER A 2 92.12 -40.28 -14.35
N TYR A 3 91.71 -39.15 -14.32
CA TYR A 3 92.12 -37.74 -14.51
C TYR A 3 91.17 -37.09 -15.54
N ARG A 4 90.68 -35.97 -15.60
CA ARG A 4 91.07 -34.60 -15.29
C ARG A 4 89.85 -33.60 -15.59
N ARG A 5 89.79 -32.56 -14.85
CA ARG A 5 89.03 -31.35 -15.02
C ARG A 5 89.11 -30.68 -16.41
N ARG A 6 87.99 -30.08 -16.85
CA ARG A 6 88.03 -28.74 -17.49
C ARG A 6 86.74 -27.97 -17.21
N ALA A 7 86.95 -26.75 -16.71
CA ALA A 7 85.91 -25.74 -16.52
C ALA A 7 85.57 -25.10 -17.87
N ALA A 8 84.30 -24.82 -18.10
CA ALA A 8 83.89 -23.85 -19.16
C ALA A 8 82.76 -22.99 -18.60
N CYS A 9 83.02 -21.67 -18.58
CA CYS A 9 82.02 -20.63 -18.27
C CYS A 9 80.88 -20.67 -19.26
N SER A 10 79.63 -20.69 -18.76
CA SER A 10 78.42 -20.43 -19.59
C SER A 10 77.75 -19.24 -19.04
N LEU A 11 77.64 -18.19 -19.82
CA LEU A 11 76.86 -16.96 -19.60
C LEU A 11 75.38 -17.29 -19.39
N LEU A 12 74.79 -16.83 -18.30
CA LEU A 12 73.40 -16.84 -18.03
C LEU A 12 72.74 -15.71 -18.79
N ALA A 13 72.04 -16.00 -19.87
CA ALA A 13 71.10 -15.03 -20.52
C ALA A 13 69.77 -15.08 -19.77
N LEU A 14 69.54 -14.04 -19.02
CA LEU A 14 68.19 -13.79 -18.34
C LEU A 14 67.24 -13.31 -19.38
N SER A 15 66.38 -14.20 -19.94
CA SER A 15 65.23 -13.84 -20.76
C SER A 15 64.11 -13.34 -19.84
N LEU A 16 63.88 -12.02 -19.85
CA LEU A 16 62.61 -11.43 -19.32
C LEU A 16 61.44 -11.94 -20.19
N ALA A 17 60.72 -12.94 -19.72
CA ALA A 17 59.38 -13.26 -20.21
C ALA A 17 58.45 -12.18 -19.65
N VAL A 18 58.16 -11.13 -20.41
CA VAL A 18 57.01 -10.28 -20.19
C VAL A 18 55.78 -11.15 -20.42
N GLY A 19 55.19 -11.62 -19.33
CA GLY A 19 53.91 -12.29 -19.39
C GLY A 19 52.87 -11.27 -19.88
N ALA A 20 52.46 -11.37 -21.13
CA ALA A 20 51.24 -10.73 -21.60
C ALA A 20 50.10 -11.32 -20.77
N ALA A 21 49.48 -10.51 -19.91
CA ALA A 21 48.22 -10.88 -19.32
C ALA A 21 47.27 -11.24 -20.49
N PRO A 22 46.53 -12.34 -20.42
CA PRO A 22 45.59 -12.65 -21.48
C PRO A 22 44.63 -11.46 -21.56
N ALA A 23 44.60 -10.77 -22.70
CA ALA A 23 43.52 -9.87 -23.02
C ALA A 23 42.24 -10.70 -22.89
N LEU A 24 41.41 -10.40 -21.91
CA LEU A 24 40.06 -10.97 -21.79
C LEU A 24 39.41 -10.75 -23.14
N ALA A 25 39.22 -11.84 -23.88
CA ALA A 25 38.53 -11.78 -25.17
C ALA A 25 37.16 -11.12 -24.89
N GLN A 26 36.87 -10.02 -25.59
CA GLN A 26 35.56 -9.38 -25.52
C GLN A 26 34.51 -10.42 -25.88
N GLN A 27 33.76 -10.90 -24.88
CA GLN A 27 32.70 -11.87 -25.08
C GLN A 27 31.44 -11.09 -25.45
N THR A 28 30.86 -11.41 -26.59
CA THR A 28 29.51 -10.95 -26.95
C THR A 28 28.53 -11.49 -25.91
N PRO A 29 27.60 -10.66 -25.39
CA PRO A 29 26.61 -11.13 -24.41
C PRO A 29 25.81 -12.31 -24.96
N PRO A 30 25.51 -13.35 -24.17
CA PRO A 30 24.77 -14.50 -24.65
C PRO A 30 23.39 -14.10 -25.19
N ALA A 31 22.94 -14.73 -26.27
CA ALA A 31 21.57 -14.56 -26.77
C ALA A 31 20.57 -15.14 -25.75
N LEU A 32 19.37 -14.57 -25.65
CA LEU A 32 18.33 -15.03 -24.75
C LEU A 32 17.99 -16.49 -25.02
N GLN A 33 17.78 -16.87 -26.28
CA GLN A 33 17.49 -18.23 -26.72
C GLN A 33 18.52 -19.26 -26.22
N ALA A 34 19.79 -18.91 -26.22
CA ALA A 34 20.85 -19.83 -25.75
C ALA A 34 20.78 -20.12 -24.25
N VAL A 35 20.17 -19.24 -23.45
CA VAL A 35 20.08 -19.38 -21.99
C VAL A 35 18.73 -19.89 -21.55
N VAL A 36 17.62 -19.37 -22.12
CA VAL A 36 16.26 -19.66 -21.66
C VAL A 36 15.43 -20.47 -22.64
N GLY A 37 15.90 -20.66 -23.89
CA GLY A 37 15.28 -21.53 -24.88
C GLY A 37 14.26 -20.85 -25.81
N HIS A 38 14.15 -19.53 -25.77
CA HIS A 38 13.30 -18.73 -26.67
C HIS A 38 13.92 -17.36 -26.91
N ASP A 39 13.53 -16.68 -27.98
CA ASP A 39 13.90 -15.29 -28.24
C ASP A 39 12.94 -14.31 -27.57
N SER A 40 13.36 -13.02 -27.53
CA SER A 40 12.56 -11.93 -26.94
C SER A 40 11.26 -11.75 -27.73
N GLY A 41 10.12 -11.70 -27.03
CA GLY A 41 8.81 -11.58 -27.64
C GLY A 41 8.17 -12.89 -28.16
N GLU A 42 8.89 -14.03 -28.15
CA GLU A 42 8.33 -15.32 -28.56
C GLU A 42 7.51 -16.00 -27.45
N ARG A 43 7.96 -15.83 -26.20
CA ARG A 43 7.32 -16.37 -25.01
C ARG A 43 7.43 -15.37 -23.86
N ILE A 44 6.54 -15.52 -22.88
CA ILE A 44 6.64 -14.76 -21.62
C ILE A 44 7.71 -15.42 -20.75
N THR A 45 8.80 -14.72 -20.49
CA THR A 45 9.91 -15.26 -19.68
C THR A 45 9.51 -15.39 -18.23
N ARG A 46 9.64 -16.60 -17.65
CA ARG A 46 9.34 -16.87 -16.23
C ARG A 46 10.33 -16.15 -15.31
N SER A 47 9.89 -15.81 -14.09
CA SER A 47 10.72 -15.07 -13.13
C SER A 47 12.08 -15.72 -12.84
N ALA A 48 12.12 -17.05 -12.76
CA ALA A 48 13.36 -17.79 -12.57
C ALA A 48 14.30 -17.69 -13.79
N ASP A 49 13.74 -17.65 -15.00
CA ASP A 49 14.49 -17.54 -16.24
C ASP A 49 14.98 -16.10 -16.47
N VAL A 50 14.22 -15.10 -16.06
CA VAL A 50 14.66 -13.70 -16.01
C VAL A 50 15.95 -13.61 -15.16
N ARG A 51 15.94 -14.17 -13.95
CA ARG A 51 17.12 -14.20 -13.09
C ARG A 51 18.29 -14.96 -13.74
N ARG A 52 18.03 -16.14 -14.27
CA ARG A 52 19.04 -16.98 -14.94
C ARG A 52 19.74 -16.23 -16.08
N TYR A 53 18.98 -15.44 -16.84
CA TYR A 53 19.55 -14.66 -17.93
C TYR A 53 20.43 -13.51 -17.42
N PHE A 54 20.01 -12.77 -16.41
CA PHE A 54 20.85 -11.75 -15.79
C PHE A 54 22.13 -12.33 -15.19
N GLU A 55 22.08 -13.51 -14.59
CA GLU A 55 23.26 -14.25 -14.11
C GLU A 55 24.20 -14.63 -15.23
N ALA A 56 23.68 -15.05 -16.39
CA ALA A 56 24.47 -15.34 -17.58
C ALA A 56 25.12 -14.08 -18.18
N LEU A 57 24.41 -12.97 -18.25
CA LEU A 57 24.96 -11.68 -18.65
C LEU A 57 26.11 -11.23 -17.72
N ARG A 58 25.91 -11.35 -16.41
CA ARG A 58 26.94 -11.02 -15.41
C ARG A 58 28.18 -11.92 -15.55
N ALA A 59 27.97 -13.22 -15.75
CA ALA A 59 29.06 -14.15 -15.91
C ALA A 59 29.91 -13.86 -17.16
N ALA A 60 29.27 -13.39 -18.24
CA ALA A 60 29.92 -12.98 -19.48
C ALA A 60 30.62 -11.61 -19.37
N ASN A 61 30.13 -10.72 -18.50
CA ASN A 61 30.57 -9.32 -18.37
C ASN A 61 30.77 -8.92 -16.89
N PRO A 62 31.66 -9.60 -16.13
CA PRO A 62 31.81 -9.39 -14.69
C PRO A 62 32.37 -8.02 -14.29
N ASP A 63 33.03 -7.32 -15.21
CA ASP A 63 33.52 -5.96 -15.04
C ASP A 63 32.48 -4.88 -15.34
N ARG A 64 31.31 -5.25 -15.91
CA ARG A 64 30.25 -4.34 -16.33
C ARG A 64 28.94 -4.53 -15.58
N MET A 65 28.74 -5.67 -14.91
CA MET A 65 27.51 -6.00 -14.22
C MET A 65 27.75 -6.58 -12.84
N VAL A 66 27.05 -6.06 -11.84
CA VAL A 66 26.93 -6.64 -10.51
C VAL A 66 25.47 -6.87 -10.18
N MET A 67 25.18 -7.87 -9.34
CA MET A 67 23.83 -8.24 -8.93
C MET A 67 23.78 -8.50 -7.43
N GLY A 68 22.60 -8.30 -6.84
CA GLY A 68 22.33 -8.62 -5.45
C GLY A 68 20.86 -8.88 -5.20
N ASP A 69 20.57 -9.63 -4.14
CA ASP A 69 19.20 -9.83 -3.66
C ASP A 69 18.85 -8.76 -2.63
N TYR A 70 17.58 -8.31 -2.63
CA TYR A 70 17.14 -7.30 -1.68
C TYR A 70 16.00 -7.77 -0.75
N ALA A 71 15.26 -8.80 -1.17
CA ALA A 71 14.21 -9.41 -0.38
C ALA A 71 13.83 -10.80 -0.94
N GLN A 72 12.85 -11.41 -0.31
CA GLN A 72 12.13 -12.57 -0.83
C GLN A 72 10.63 -12.26 -0.85
N SER A 73 9.94 -12.71 -1.89
CA SER A 73 8.47 -12.66 -1.94
C SER A 73 7.85 -13.58 -0.90
N TRP A 74 6.54 -13.47 -0.69
CA TRP A 74 5.83 -14.37 0.22
C TRP A 74 5.93 -15.85 -0.14
N GLU A 75 6.10 -16.19 -1.41
CA GLU A 75 6.32 -17.57 -1.88
C GLU A 75 7.80 -17.97 -1.89
N GLY A 76 8.68 -17.14 -1.34
CA GLY A 76 10.12 -17.44 -1.20
C GLY A 76 10.93 -17.21 -2.48
N ARG A 77 10.39 -16.54 -3.49
CA ARG A 77 11.14 -16.19 -4.69
C ARG A 77 12.08 -15.02 -4.41
N PRO A 78 13.36 -15.09 -4.87
CA PRO A 78 14.29 -13.99 -4.67
C PRO A 78 13.86 -12.75 -5.46
N LEU A 79 13.92 -11.60 -4.81
CA LEU A 79 13.77 -10.27 -5.38
C LEU A 79 15.16 -9.68 -5.54
N PHE A 80 15.57 -9.37 -6.77
CA PHE A 80 16.95 -9.02 -7.08
C PHE A 80 17.05 -7.74 -7.92
N TRP A 81 18.21 -7.14 -7.85
CA TRP A 81 18.64 -6.03 -8.69
C TRP A 81 19.90 -6.38 -9.47
N ALA A 82 20.10 -5.72 -10.61
CA ALA A 82 21.32 -5.80 -11.39
C ALA A 82 21.75 -4.39 -11.81
N ALA A 83 22.97 -4.00 -11.47
CA ALA A 83 23.55 -2.72 -11.87
C ALA A 83 24.50 -2.92 -13.05
N VAL A 84 24.30 -2.13 -14.10
CA VAL A 84 25.13 -2.13 -15.32
C VAL A 84 25.78 -0.76 -15.49
N GLY A 85 27.07 -0.75 -15.79
CA GLY A 85 27.85 0.47 -15.99
C GLY A 85 29.13 0.22 -16.79
N SER A 86 29.87 1.28 -17.10
CA SER A 86 31.23 1.11 -17.63
C SER A 86 32.11 0.38 -16.61
N PRO A 87 33.18 -0.31 -17.02
CA PRO A 87 34.11 -0.99 -16.10
C PRO A 87 34.64 -0.07 -15.00
N ARG A 88 34.92 1.21 -15.36
CA ARG A 88 35.31 2.23 -14.40
C ARG A 88 34.22 2.49 -13.34
N ASN A 89 32.97 2.59 -13.73
CA ASN A 89 31.86 2.91 -12.83
C ASN A 89 31.50 1.69 -11.94
N ILE A 90 31.51 0.48 -12.48
CA ILE A 90 31.27 -0.74 -11.69
C ILE A 90 32.39 -0.97 -10.67
N ALA A 91 33.65 -0.75 -11.04
CA ALA A 91 34.80 -0.92 -10.12
C ALA A 91 34.75 0.03 -8.91
N ARG A 92 34.03 1.17 -9.01
CA ARG A 92 33.91 2.18 -7.94
C ARG A 92 32.47 2.35 -7.42
N LEU A 93 31.61 1.36 -7.59
CA LEU A 93 30.18 1.48 -7.30
C LEU A 93 29.86 1.94 -5.87
N ASP A 94 30.62 1.45 -4.87
CA ASP A 94 30.46 1.89 -3.47
C ASP A 94 30.83 3.38 -3.28
N ALA A 95 31.83 3.86 -4.00
CA ALA A 95 32.16 5.30 -3.99
C ALA A 95 31.07 6.15 -4.65
N ILE A 96 30.41 5.64 -5.70
CA ILE A 96 29.27 6.28 -6.35
C ILE A 96 28.09 6.38 -5.37
N LYS A 97 27.73 5.29 -4.70
CA LYS A 97 26.68 5.29 -3.66
C LYS A 97 27.02 6.24 -2.50
N ALA A 98 28.27 6.27 -2.07
CA ALA A 98 28.71 7.22 -1.03
C ALA A 98 28.57 8.68 -1.49
N ALA A 99 28.88 8.98 -2.75
CA ALA A 99 28.74 10.31 -3.32
C ALA A 99 27.28 10.75 -3.41
N THR A 100 26.37 9.90 -3.91
CA THR A 100 24.94 10.22 -3.95
C THR A 100 24.35 10.40 -2.55
N ASN A 101 24.75 9.58 -1.57
CA ASN A 101 24.37 9.75 -0.17
C ASN A 101 24.91 11.06 0.44
N ALA A 102 26.13 11.48 0.08
CA ALA A 102 26.69 12.76 0.51
C ALA A 102 25.90 13.94 -0.09
N LEU A 103 25.53 13.86 -1.38
CA LEU A 103 24.67 14.86 -2.03
C LEU A 103 23.27 14.94 -1.41
N ALA A 104 22.76 13.85 -0.83
CA ALA A 104 21.46 13.81 -0.16
C ALA A 104 21.44 14.45 1.24
N ASP A 105 22.61 14.82 1.80
CA ASP A 105 22.67 15.55 3.09
C ASP A 105 23.52 16.82 3.01
N PRO A 106 22.96 17.93 2.53
CA PRO A 106 23.63 19.23 2.44
C PRO A 106 24.09 19.84 3.78
N ARG A 107 23.71 19.26 4.92
CA ARG A 107 24.25 19.65 6.24
C ARG A 107 25.69 19.19 6.44
N LYS A 108 26.08 18.12 5.73
CA LYS A 108 27.42 17.51 5.79
C LYS A 108 28.26 17.78 4.54
N THR A 109 27.62 18.22 3.45
CA THR A 109 28.27 18.44 2.15
C THR A 109 28.10 19.89 1.71
N SER A 110 29.18 20.65 1.72
CA SER A 110 29.15 22.07 1.29
C SER A 110 28.86 22.17 -0.23
N PRO A 111 28.43 23.38 -0.72
CA PRO A 111 28.23 23.58 -2.16
C PRO A 111 29.50 23.32 -3.01
N GLU A 112 30.71 23.59 -2.47
CA GLU A 112 32.01 23.33 -3.13
C GLU A 112 32.28 21.82 -3.23
N GLN A 113 32.05 21.09 -2.13
CA GLN A 113 32.17 19.65 -2.11
C GLN A 113 31.13 18.98 -3.04
N ALA A 114 29.89 19.49 -3.04
CA ALA A 114 28.84 19.00 -3.93
C ALA A 114 29.22 19.16 -5.40
N ARG A 115 29.76 20.32 -5.81
CA ARG A 115 30.27 20.54 -7.19
C ARG A 115 31.37 19.55 -7.57
N ALA A 116 32.31 19.27 -6.69
CA ALA A 116 33.35 18.28 -6.93
C ALA A 116 32.78 16.87 -7.12
N LEU A 117 31.82 16.46 -6.28
CA LEU A 117 31.14 15.17 -6.41
C LEU A 117 30.32 15.09 -7.71
N ILE A 118 29.55 16.11 -8.06
CA ILE A 118 28.74 16.16 -9.28
C ILE A 118 29.61 15.99 -10.53
N ASN A 119 30.79 16.60 -10.57
CA ASN A 119 31.70 16.52 -11.73
C ASN A 119 32.18 15.07 -12.00
N ASP A 120 32.40 14.26 -10.95
CA ASP A 120 32.97 12.89 -11.11
C ASP A 120 31.94 11.75 -10.99
N THR A 121 30.73 12.02 -10.45
CA THR A 121 29.76 10.97 -10.18
C THR A 121 28.86 10.72 -11.39
N PRO A 122 28.64 9.47 -11.87
CA PRO A 122 27.59 9.17 -12.81
C PRO A 122 26.23 9.28 -12.15
N ALA A 123 25.18 9.60 -12.92
CA ALA A 123 23.81 9.53 -12.41
C ALA A 123 23.36 8.05 -12.28
N ILE A 124 22.55 7.77 -11.28
CA ILE A 124 21.95 6.45 -11.10
C ILE A 124 20.54 6.47 -11.72
N VAL A 125 20.32 5.59 -12.69
CA VAL A 125 19.04 5.36 -13.38
C VAL A 125 18.46 4.05 -12.89
N TRP A 126 17.31 4.13 -12.21
CA TRP A 126 16.62 3.00 -11.61
C TRP A 126 15.47 2.58 -12.50
N MET A 127 15.50 1.38 -13.04
CA MET A 127 14.50 0.84 -13.95
C MET A 127 13.79 -0.32 -13.25
N ALA A 128 12.55 -0.08 -12.80
CA ALA A 128 11.70 -1.05 -12.13
C ALA A 128 10.63 -1.59 -13.08
N TYR A 129 10.34 -2.91 -12.99
CA TYR A 129 9.48 -3.59 -13.93
C TYR A 129 8.56 -4.60 -13.24
N SER A 130 7.37 -4.84 -13.82
CA SER A 130 6.44 -5.89 -13.40
C SER A 130 6.07 -5.84 -11.92
N VAL A 131 5.70 -4.66 -11.40
CA VAL A 131 5.09 -4.50 -10.08
C VAL A 131 3.72 -5.19 -10.05
N HIS A 132 3.00 -5.18 -11.19
CA HIS A 132 1.87 -6.04 -11.45
C HIS A 132 2.35 -7.24 -12.27
N GLY A 133 2.12 -8.46 -11.75
CA GLY A 133 2.69 -9.66 -12.37
C GLY A 133 2.08 -10.04 -13.72
N ASN A 134 0.83 -9.60 -14.00
CA ASN A 134 0.15 -9.81 -15.27
C ASN A 134 0.47 -8.75 -16.34
N GLU A 135 1.30 -7.78 -16.01
CA GLU A 135 1.88 -6.81 -16.92
C GLU A 135 3.24 -7.37 -17.37
N ILE A 136 3.24 -8.07 -18.50
CA ILE A 136 4.24 -9.08 -18.81
C ILE A 136 5.45 -8.59 -19.58
N SER A 137 5.28 -7.64 -20.51
CA SER A 137 6.34 -7.19 -21.41
C SER A 137 7.47 -6.39 -20.74
N PRO A 138 7.25 -5.64 -19.64
CA PRO A 138 8.32 -4.88 -19.00
C PRO A 138 9.54 -5.74 -18.63
N ALA A 139 9.34 -6.92 -18.05
CA ALA A 139 10.45 -7.79 -17.65
C ALA A 139 11.29 -8.28 -18.83
N ASP A 140 10.65 -8.61 -19.95
CA ASP A 140 11.35 -9.05 -21.18
C ASP A 140 12.08 -7.88 -21.85
N ALA A 141 11.52 -6.66 -21.78
CA ALA A 141 12.22 -5.45 -22.22
C ALA A 141 13.48 -5.18 -21.37
N ALA A 142 13.42 -5.47 -20.04
CA ALA A 142 14.60 -5.37 -19.18
C ALA A 142 15.72 -6.32 -19.61
N LEU A 143 15.38 -7.56 -20.06
CA LEU A 143 16.35 -8.53 -20.58
C LEU A 143 17.03 -7.99 -21.84
N ALA A 144 16.25 -7.47 -22.78
CA ALA A 144 16.74 -6.90 -24.02
C ALA A 144 17.64 -5.67 -23.80
N ALA A 145 17.22 -4.77 -22.90
CA ALA A 145 17.98 -3.57 -22.53
C ALA A 145 19.31 -3.95 -21.83
N ALA A 146 19.27 -4.86 -20.87
CA ALA A 146 20.47 -5.31 -20.15
C ALA A 146 21.48 -5.98 -21.10
N ARG A 147 21.00 -6.79 -22.06
CA ARG A 147 21.86 -7.38 -23.09
C ARG A 147 22.56 -6.31 -23.93
N ARG A 148 21.80 -5.31 -24.41
CA ARG A 148 22.36 -4.22 -25.22
C ARG A 148 23.39 -3.41 -24.45
N LEU A 149 23.12 -3.07 -23.19
CA LEU A 149 24.03 -2.28 -22.36
C LEU A 149 25.33 -3.04 -22.01
N THR A 150 25.29 -4.36 -21.94
CA THR A 150 26.49 -5.19 -21.68
C THR A 150 27.29 -5.51 -22.95
N ASP A 151 26.75 -5.23 -24.15
CA ASP A 151 27.48 -5.42 -25.41
C ASP A 151 28.57 -4.34 -25.55
N SER A 152 29.82 -4.76 -25.43
CA SER A 152 30.98 -3.87 -25.54
C SER A 152 31.20 -3.31 -26.95
N LEU A 153 30.52 -3.87 -27.96
CA LEU A 153 30.59 -3.43 -29.36
C LEU A 153 29.53 -2.35 -29.69
N ASP A 154 28.53 -2.14 -28.82
CA ASP A 154 27.58 -1.03 -28.96
C ASP A 154 28.17 0.28 -28.46
N ALA A 155 28.84 1.03 -29.35
CA ALA A 155 29.52 2.26 -29.00
C ALA A 155 28.57 3.36 -28.42
N GLU A 156 27.31 3.39 -28.85
CA GLU A 156 26.29 4.32 -28.33
C GLU A 156 25.98 4.00 -26.87
N ALA A 157 25.64 2.74 -26.57
CA ALA A 157 25.35 2.28 -25.22
C ALA A 157 26.57 2.46 -24.30
N GLN A 158 27.78 2.19 -24.78
CA GLN A 158 29.00 2.38 -23.99
C GLN A 158 29.23 3.86 -23.66
N GLY A 159 28.92 4.79 -24.59
CA GLY A 159 29.00 6.24 -24.35
C GLY A 159 28.02 6.71 -23.25
N TRP A 160 26.83 6.13 -23.17
CA TRP A 160 25.90 6.41 -22.06
C TRP A 160 26.45 5.94 -20.72
N LEU A 161 27.01 4.74 -20.65
CA LEU A 161 27.46 4.09 -19.40
C LEU A 161 28.67 4.78 -18.76
N GLU A 162 29.39 5.64 -19.45
CA GLU A 162 30.39 6.52 -18.84
C GLU A 162 29.76 7.56 -17.90
N ASN A 163 28.49 7.97 -18.17
CA ASN A 163 27.77 9.01 -17.48
C ASN A 163 26.67 8.50 -16.52
N VAL A 164 26.26 7.23 -16.68
CA VAL A 164 25.22 6.63 -15.82
C VAL A 164 25.61 5.24 -15.34
N VAL A 165 25.00 4.85 -14.21
CA VAL A 165 24.86 3.46 -13.76
C VAL A 165 23.37 3.13 -13.84
N VAL A 166 23.01 2.09 -14.59
CA VAL A 166 21.63 1.63 -14.73
C VAL A 166 21.39 0.47 -13.78
N VAL A 167 20.41 0.61 -12.91
CA VAL A 167 19.98 -0.45 -11.98
C VAL A 167 18.65 -1.01 -12.43
N PHE A 168 18.61 -2.28 -12.78
CA PHE A 168 17.41 -3.02 -13.13
C PHE A 168 16.83 -3.72 -11.91
N VAL A 169 15.51 -3.60 -11.70
CA VAL A 169 14.69 -4.45 -10.85
C VAL A 169 13.66 -5.11 -11.77
N PRO A 170 14.01 -6.25 -12.41
CA PRO A 170 13.28 -6.73 -13.59
C PRO A 170 11.94 -7.39 -13.25
N THR A 171 11.73 -7.83 -12.01
CA THR A 171 10.48 -8.44 -11.55
C THR A 171 10.23 -8.07 -10.09
N GLN A 172 9.36 -7.06 -9.88
CA GLN A 172 8.97 -6.63 -8.53
C GLN A 172 7.94 -7.58 -7.88
N ASN A 173 7.13 -8.26 -8.71
CA ASN A 173 6.08 -9.19 -8.28
C ASN A 173 6.21 -10.56 -8.96
N PRO A 174 7.19 -11.37 -8.58
CA PRO A 174 7.37 -12.69 -9.18
C PRO A 174 6.21 -13.65 -8.88
N ASP A 175 5.53 -13.54 -7.74
CA ASP A 175 4.41 -14.40 -7.37
C ASP A 175 3.19 -14.16 -8.27
N GLY A 176 2.86 -12.89 -8.52
CA GLY A 176 1.79 -12.51 -9.45
C GLY A 176 2.13 -12.91 -10.89
N ARG A 177 3.39 -12.71 -11.32
CA ARG A 177 3.85 -13.09 -12.66
C ARG A 177 3.72 -14.59 -12.91
N GLU A 178 4.16 -15.43 -11.99
CA GLU A 178 4.02 -16.88 -12.12
C GLU A 178 2.55 -17.34 -12.12
N ARG A 179 1.70 -16.67 -11.33
CA ARG A 179 0.25 -16.94 -11.34
C ARG A 179 -0.35 -16.64 -12.71
N PHE A 180 -0.04 -15.51 -13.31
CA PHE A 180 -0.49 -15.17 -14.65
C PHE A 180 0.01 -16.15 -15.71
N ILE A 181 1.33 -16.41 -15.76
CA ILE A 181 1.93 -17.29 -16.77
C ILE A 181 1.30 -18.69 -16.69
N ASN A 182 1.14 -19.25 -15.49
CA ASN A 182 0.53 -20.57 -15.33
C ASN A 182 -0.92 -20.62 -15.84
N SER A 183 -1.69 -19.55 -15.61
CA SER A 183 -3.05 -19.44 -16.12
C SER A 183 -3.10 -19.29 -17.64
N PHE A 184 -2.26 -18.42 -18.18
CA PHE A 184 -2.12 -18.20 -19.61
C PHE A 184 -1.72 -19.49 -20.36
N GLU A 185 -0.67 -20.16 -19.91
CA GLU A 185 -0.19 -21.40 -20.53
C GLU A 185 -1.20 -22.55 -20.44
N ALA A 186 -2.00 -22.62 -19.36
CA ALA A 186 -3.06 -23.60 -19.24
C ALA A 186 -4.21 -23.37 -20.24
N GLY A 187 -4.44 -22.13 -20.65
CA GLY A 187 -5.44 -21.76 -21.65
C GLY A 187 -4.92 -21.73 -23.10
N LEU A 188 -3.58 -21.75 -23.28
CA LEU A 188 -2.94 -21.61 -24.59
C LEU A 188 -3.22 -22.82 -25.47
N GLY A 189 -3.69 -22.56 -26.72
CA GLY A 189 -3.86 -23.58 -27.75
C GLY A 189 -2.57 -23.93 -28.48
N ALA A 190 -2.69 -24.62 -29.62
CA ALA A 190 -1.55 -24.94 -30.48
C ALA A 190 -0.91 -23.70 -31.11
N GLN A 191 -1.66 -22.63 -31.21
CA GLN A 191 -1.24 -21.30 -31.67
C GLN A 191 -1.87 -20.23 -30.78
N PRO A 192 -1.18 -19.11 -30.50
CA PRO A 192 -1.74 -17.98 -29.79
C PRO A 192 -3.01 -17.45 -30.48
N ASN A 193 -4.00 -17.05 -29.71
CA ASN A 193 -5.27 -16.55 -30.24
C ASN A 193 -5.59 -15.16 -29.66
N GLY A 194 -5.64 -14.14 -30.54
CA GLY A 194 -5.98 -12.76 -30.19
C GLY A 194 -7.47 -12.49 -29.93
N ASP A 195 -8.36 -13.46 -30.07
CA ASP A 195 -9.79 -13.28 -29.85
C ASP A 195 -10.05 -13.00 -28.36
N PRO A 196 -10.79 -11.93 -27.99
CA PRO A 196 -11.10 -11.61 -26.61
C PRO A 196 -11.84 -12.73 -25.84
N LEU A 197 -12.52 -13.63 -26.52
CA LEU A 197 -13.23 -14.78 -25.93
C LEU A 197 -12.36 -16.01 -25.76
N SER A 198 -11.10 -15.99 -26.22
CA SER A 198 -10.18 -17.13 -26.05
C SER A 198 -9.92 -17.42 -24.58
N ALA A 199 -9.83 -18.70 -24.22
CA ALA A 199 -9.54 -19.16 -22.86
C ALA A 199 -8.21 -18.66 -22.33
N GLU A 200 -7.19 -18.48 -23.19
CA GLU A 200 -5.89 -17.95 -22.80
C GLU A 200 -5.93 -16.49 -22.34
N ARG A 201 -7.01 -15.77 -22.65
CA ARG A 201 -7.23 -14.37 -22.27
C ARG A 201 -8.14 -14.21 -21.06
N ALA A 202 -8.77 -15.29 -20.60
CA ALA A 202 -9.63 -15.30 -19.44
C ALA A 202 -8.81 -15.50 -18.15
N GLU A 203 -8.25 -14.41 -17.62
CA GLU A 203 -7.48 -14.47 -16.38
C GLU A 203 -8.41 -14.72 -15.18
N PRO A 204 -8.22 -15.83 -14.43
CA PRO A 204 -9.08 -16.15 -13.31
C PRO A 204 -8.77 -15.28 -12.07
N TRP A 205 -9.78 -15.16 -11.18
CA TRP A 205 -9.56 -14.58 -9.86
C TRP A 205 -8.41 -15.30 -9.13
N PRO A 206 -7.51 -14.60 -8.43
CA PRO A 206 -7.51 -13.16 -8.14
C PRO A 206 -6.73 -12.33 -9.15
N SER A 207 -6.33 -12.85 -10.26
CA SER A 207 -5.41 -12.33 -11.28
C SER A 207 -3.94 -12.26 -10.86
N GLY A 208 -3.04 -12.09 -11.82
CA GLY A 208 -1.61 -11.92 -11.60
C GLY A 208 -1.20 -10.50 -11.21
N ARG A 209 -2.15 -9.54 -11.19
CA ARG A 209 -1.88 -8.17 -10.76
C ARG A 209 -1.30 -8.12 -9.36
N TYR A 210 -1.91 -8.86 -8.45
CA TYR A 210 -1.61 -8.84 -7.02
C TYR A 210 -0.47 -9.77 -6.62
N ASN A 211 0.22 -9.47 -5.51
CA ASN A 211 1.19 -10.38 -4.91
C ASN A 211 0.51 -11.62 -4.29
N HIS A 212 1.23 -12.46 -3.53
CA HIS A 212 0.66 -13.64 -2.85
C HIS A 212 -0.49 -13.28 -1.90
N ASN A 213 -0.34 -12.21 -1.12
CA ASN A 213 -1.35 -11.77 -0.16
C ASN A 213 -2.45 -10.88 -0.77
N LEU A 214 -2.53 -10.81 -2.09
CA LEU A 214 -3.52 -10.05 -2.85
C LEU A 214 -3.42 -8.52 -2.65
N PHE A 215 -2.22 -8.01 -2.41
CA PHE A 215 -1.96 -6.58 -2.40
C PHE A 215 -1.56 -6.08 -3.78
N ASP A 216 -2.10 -4.92 -4.15
CA ASP A 216 -1.54 -4.11 -5.23
C ASP A 216 -0.27 -3.44 -4.70
N LEU A 217 0.89 -3.94 -5.15
CA LEU A 217 2.19 -3.42 -4.73
C LEU A 217 2.41 -1.96 -5.17
N ASN A 218 1.70 -1.50 -6.21
CA ASN A 218 1.73 -0.10 -6.64
C ASN A 218 0.77 0.80 -5.83
N ARG A 219 0.31 0.34 -4.64
CA ARG A 219 -0.45 1.12 -3.66
C ARG A 219 0.15 1.05 -2.26
N ASP A 220 1.25 0.29 -2.07
CA ASP A 220 1.84 -0.02 -0.76
C ASP A 220 3.07 0.84 -0.40
N TRP A 221 3.46 1.80 -1.24
CA TRP A 221 4.76 2.47 -1.14
C TRP A 221 4.98 3.30 0.13
N PHE A 222 3.97 3.98 0.68
CA PHE A 222 4.15 4.73 1.93
C PHE A 222 3.79 3.91 3.19
N ILE A 223 3.02 2.83 3.05
CA ILE A 223 2.70 1.93 4.17
C ILE A 223 3.73 0.82 4.31
N GLN A 224 4.26 0.33 3.20
CA GLN A 224 5.31 -0.70 3.18
C GLN A 224 4.90 -1.93 4.00
N SER A 225 3.69 -2.44 3.75
CA SER A 225 3.14 -3.60 4.46
C SER A 225 3.68 -4.92 3.90
N GLN A 226 4.12 -4.93 2.64
CA GLN A 226 4.58 -6.12 1.92
C GLN A 226 6.11 -6.20 1.85
N PRO A 227 6.72 -7.39 1.94
CA PRO A 227 8.18 -7.56 1.90
C PRO A 227 8.79 -7.04 0.60
N GLU A 228 8.07 -7.16 -0.51
CA GLU A 228 8.47 -6.65 -1.82
C GLU A 228 8.69 -5.13 -1.76
N THR A 229 7.72 -4.39 -1.26
CA THR A 229 7.79 -2.92 -1.16
C THR A 229 8.77 -2.48 -0.07
N GLN A 230 8.83 -3.18 1.06
CA GLN A 230 9.80 -2.88 2.14
C GLN A 230 11.24 -2.98 1.63
N GLY A 231 11.58 -4.08 0.96
CA GLY A 231 12.91 -4.28 0.42
C GLY A 231 13.26 -3.27 -0.67
N HIS A 232 12.32 -3.03 -1.60
CA HIS A 232 12.55 -2.09 -2.71
C HIS A 232 12.72 -0.65 -2.22
N SER A 233 11.85 -0.18 -1.30
CA SER A 233 11.97 1.16 -0.73
C SER A 233 13.26 1.36 0.08
N ALA A 234 13.70 0.33 0.82
CA ALA A 234 14.98 0.36 1.53
C ALA A 234 16.17 0.48 0.55
N LEU A 235 16.10 -0.24 -0.56
CA LEU A 235 17.13 -0.25 -1.59
C LEU A 235 17.22 1.12 -2.31
N ILE A 236 16.09 1.73 -2.69
CA ILE A 236 16.05 3.09 -3.25
C ILE A 236 16.67 4.11 -2.27
N ARG A 237 16.40 3.98 -0.97
CA ARG A 237 17.01 4.87 0.04
C ARG A 237 18.51 4.64 0.22
N GLU A 238 19.00 3.43 0.00
CA GLU A 238 20.44 3.12 0.02
C GLU A 238 21.16 3.72 -1.19
N TRP A 239 20.59 3.56 -2.39
CA TRP A 239 21.21 3.96 -3.65
C TRP A 239 21.03 5.44 -4.01
N ARG A 240 19.93 6.05 -3.56
CA ARG A 240 19.59 7.46 -3.85
C ARG A 240 19.62 7.77 -5.36
N PRO A 241 18.85 7.07 -6.20
CA PRO A 241 18.85 7.29 -7.64
C PRO A 241 18.35 8.69 -8.01
N GLN A 242 18.84 9.22 -9.13
CA GLN A 242 18.39 10.50 -9.68
C GLN A 242 17.22 10.34 -10.65
N VAL A 243 17.08 9.16 -11.25
CA VAL A 243 15.95 8.80 -12.13
C VAL A 243 15.38 7.46 -11.66
N VAL A 244 14.05 7.37 -11.59
CA VAL A 244 13.31 6.14 -11.30
C VAL A 244 12.21 5.97 -12.32
N VAL A 245 12.11 4.80 -12.94
CA VAL A 245 11.00 4.46 -13.84
C VAL A 245 10.31 3.23 -13.30
N ASP A 246 8.97 3.28 -13.23
CA ASP A 246 8.11 2.12 -12.99
C ASP A 246 7.35 1.80 -14.28
N SER A 247 7.58 0.59 -14.82
CA SER A 247 7.08 0.18 -16.13
C SER A 247 5.89 -0.77 -15.99
N HIS A 248 4.77 -0.38 -16.61
CA HIS A 248 3.44 -0.96 -16.49
C HIS A 248 2.81 -1.33 -17.84
N GLU A 249 1.66 -1.99 -17.77
CA GLU A 249 0.79 -2.21 -18.92
C GLU A 249 -0.66 -1.84 -18.62
N MET A 250 -1.34 -1.26 -19.61
CA MET A 250 -2.74 -0.85 -19.56
C MET A 250 -3.61 -1.67 -20.56
N GLY A 251 -4.83 -1.22 -20.84
CA GLY A 251 -5.75 -1.89 -21.76
C GLY A 251 -5.19 -2.09 -23.17
N THR A 252 -5.59 -3.18 -23.82
CA THR A 252 -5.10 -3.60 -25.16
C THR A 252 -5.30 -2.53 -26.25
N ASP A 253 -6.37 -1.74 -26.17
CA ASP A 253 -6.71 -0.71 -27.16
C ASP A 253 -5.89 0.58 -27.00
N SER A 254 -5.13 0.71 -25.94
CA SER A 254 -4.26 1.86 -25.71
C SER A 254 -2.93 1.74 -26.48
N SER A 255 -2.25 2.88 -26.70
CA SER A 255 -0.91 2.93 -27.27
C SER A 255 0.18 2.85 -26.17
N PHE A 256 0.96 3.88 -26.00
CA PHE A 256 1.99 3.97 -24.97
C PHE A 256 1.88 5.31 -24.25
N PHE A 257 1.93 5.29 -22.90
CA PHE A 257 1.99 6.49 -22.09
C PHE A 257 3.40 6.68 -21.50
N PHE A 258 3.84 7.92 -21.49
CA PHE A 258 4.98 8.41 -20.71
C PHE A 258 4.75 9.87 -20.32
N PRO A 259 5.42 10.36 -19.24
CA PRO A 259 5.24 11.74 -18.77
C PRO A 259 5.52 12.79 -19.87
N PRO A 260 4.95 14.00 -19.75
CA PRO A 260 4.29 14.56 -18.57
C PRO A 260 2.89 13.99 -18.31
N GLU A 261 2.57 13.88 -17.00
CA GLU A 261 1.32 13.37 -16.48
C GLU A 261 0.15 14.36 -16.67
N ALA A 262 -1.08 13.84 -16.49
CA ALA A 262 -2.30 14.65 -16.38
C ALA A 262 -2.33 15.43 -15.04
N GLN A 263 -3.27 16.37 -14.95
CA GLN A 263 -3.66 16.97 -13.67
C GLN A 263 -4.58 16.00 -12.91
N PRO A 264 -4.57 16.03 -11.56
CA PRO A 264 -3.83 16.96 -10.71
C PRO A 264 -2.39 16.51 -10.39
N LEU A 265 -1.50 17.48 -10.13
CA LEU A 265 -0.16 17.19 -9.63
C LEU A 265 -0.07 17.51 -8.13
N ASN A 266 0.66 16.68 -7.38
CA ASN A 266 0.88 16.94 -5.97
C ASN A 266 1.80 18.17 -5.79
N PRO A 267 1.37 19.20 -5.04
CA PRO A 267 2.13 20.46 -4.91
C PRO A 267 3.47 20.30 -4.18
N TRP A 268 3.70 19.18 -3.53
CA TRP A 268 4.97 18.86 -2.87
C TRP A 268 6.01 18.23 -3.79
N ILE A 269 5.67 17.90 -5.03
CA ILE A 269 6.67 17.52 -6.05
C ILE A 269 7.55 18.74 -6.33
N TYR A 270 8.87 18.52 -6.33
CA TYR A 270 9.83 19.61 -6.56
C TYR A 270 9.76 20.08 -8.02
N PRO A 271 9.55 21.39 -8.31
CA PRO A 271 9.34 21.86 -9.68
C PRO A 271 10.39 21.41 -10.71
N PRO A 272 11.72 21.39 -10.42
CA PRO A 272 12.71 20.87 -11.36
C PRO A 272 12.50 19.40 -11.76
N ILE A 273 11.79 18.59 -10.97
CA ILE A 273 11.42 17.22 -11.35
C ILE A 273 10.39 17.25 -12.47
N LEU A 274 9.39 18.13 -12.41
CA LEU A 274 8.40 18.31 -13.48
C LEU A 274 9.07 18.79 -14.78
N ASP A 275 9.98 19.75 -14.69
CA ASP A 275 10.78 20.21 -15.85
C ASP A 275 11.63 19.07 -16.44
N ALA A 276 12.16 18.19 -15.60
CA ALA A 276 12.90 17.03 -16.06
C ALA A 276 11.98 16.02 -16.77
N ARG A 277 10.81 15.71 -16.22
CA ARG A 277 9.81 14.82 -16.85
C ARG A 277 9.45 15.30 -18.26
N GLU A 278 9.29 16.62 -18.45
CA GLU A 278 9.07 17.19 -19.78
C GLU A 278 10.25 16.91 -20.74
N ARG A 279 11.52 17.03 -20.27
CA ARG A 279 12.70 16.74 -21.10
C ARG A 279 12.83 15.27 -21.46
N PHE A 280 12.54 14.36 -20.50
CA PHE A 280 12.53 12.93 -20.74
C PHE A 280 11.43 12.56 -21.72
N GLY A 281 10.21 13.08 -21.52
CA GLY A 281 9.08 12.85 -22.43
C GLY A 281 9.35 13.28 -23.85
N ARG A 282 9.94 14.46 -24.06
CA ARG A 282 10.30 14.95 -25.42
C ARG A 282 11.32 14.04 -26.11
N ASN A 283 12.31 13.53 -25.40
CA ASN A 283 13.28 12.59 -25.99
C ASN A 283 12.61 11.26 -26.33
N THR A 284 11.74 10.76 -25.44
CA THR A 284 10.99 9.53 -25.67
C THR A 284 10.05 9.67 -26.88
N ALA A 285 9.32 10.80 -26.99
CA ALA A 285 8.49 11.13 -28.15
C ALA A 285 9.29 11.06 -29.46
N GLY A 286 10.48 11.70 -29.50
CA GLY A 286 11.33 11.64 -30.69
C GLY A 286 11.82 10.25 -31.06
N ARG A 287 12.06 9.36 -30.08
CA ARG A 287 12.43 7.96 -30.33
C ARG A 287 11.21 7.13 -30.80
N PHE A 288 10.02 7.40 -30.28
CA PHE A 288 8.78 6.77 -30.71
C PHE A 288 8.39 7.19 -32.12
N ASP A 289 8.48 8.49 -32.44
CA ASP A 289 8.24 9.01 -33.81
C ASP A 289 9.17 8.35 -34.86
N GLN A 290 10.47 8.19 -34.50
CA GLN A 290 11.45 7.51 -35.37
C GLN A 290 11.14 6.02 -35.55
N ALA A 291 10.56 5.37 -34.55
CA ALA A 291 10.18 3.96 -34.57
C ALA A 291 8.78 3.74 -35.19
N GLY A 292 8.01 4.79 -35.44
CA GLY A 292 6.62 4.71 -35.93
C GLY A 292 5.66 4.14 -34.90
N LEU A 293 5.91 4.41 -33.57
CA LEU A 293 5.10 3.95 -32.45
C LEU A 293 4.20 5.08 -31.95
N ASP A 294 2.92 4.77 -31.75
CA ASP A 294 1.95 5.72 -31.20
C ASP A 294 2.11 5.85 -29.69
N TYR A 295 1.87 7.05 -29.16
CA TYR A 295 1.92 7.38 -27.75
C TYR A 295 0.96 8.52 -27.38
N PHE A 296 0.76 8.71 -26.07
CA PHE A 296 0.05 9.87 -25.53
C PHE A 296 0.71 10.35 -24.23
N THR A 297 0.44 11.59 -23.85
CA THR A 297 0.91 12.24 -22.62
C THR A 297 -0.20 13.12 -22.08
N ARG A 298 -0.14 13.50 -20.79
CA ARG A 298 -1.06 14.44 -20.15
C ARG A 298 -2.52 13.97 -20.11
N GLU A 299 -2.72 12.69 -20.19
CA GLU A 299 -4.04 12.05 -20.12
C GLU A 299 -4.00 10.88 -19.14
N THR A 300 -5.12 10.53 -18.50
CA THR A 300 -5.37 9.36 -17.66
C THR A 300 -4.57 9.35 -16.36
N PHE A 301 -3.25 9.35 -16.42
CA PHE A 301 -2.37 9.16 -15.26
C PHE A 301 -1.94 10.49 -14.68
N ASP A 302 -2.31 10.74 -13.41
CA ASP A 302 -1.92 11.92 -12.65
C ASP A 302 -0.68 11.65 -11.76
N ALA A 303 -0.19 12.66 -11.06
CA ALA A 303 0.89 12.55 -10.09
C ALA A 303 0.48 13.18 -8.74
N PHE A 304 -0.72 12.88 -8.25
CA PHE A 304 -1.26 13.46 -7.02
C PHE A 304 -1.09 12.54 -5.80
N TYR A 305 -1.50 11.27 -5.89
CA TYR A 305 -1.40 10.32 -4.80
C TYR A 305 0.05 9.84 -4.59
N PRO A 306 0.63 9.91 -3.37
CA PRO A 306 2.04 9.60 -3.14
C PRO A 306 2.36 8.10 -2.99
N GLY A 307 1.37 7.23 -3.06
CA GLY A 307 1.51 5.80 -2.76
C GLY A 307 1.90 4.93 -3.95
N TYR A 308 2.24 5.51 -5.11
CA TYR A 308 2.69 4.81 -6.31
C TYR A 308 4.21 4.64 -6.35
N GLY A 309 4.69 3.67 -7.16
CA GLY A 309 6.10 3.41 -7.41
C GLY A 309 6.83 4.58 -8.06
N ASP A 310 6.14 5.38 -8.86
CA ASP A 310 6.65 6.64 -9.43
C ASP A 310 6.37 7.86 -8.56
N GLY A 311 5.31 7.84 -7.72
CA GLY A 311 4.98 8.94 -6.82
C GLY A 311 5.98 9.08 -5.68
N TRP A 312 6.23 7.98 -4.96
CA TRP A 312 7.05 7.96 -3.74
C TRP A 312 8.51 8.41 -3.94
N PRO A 313 9.26 7.98 -5.01
CA PRO A 313 10.64 8.39 -5.19
C PRO A 313 10.83 9.89 -5.49
N ALA A 314 9.81 10.59 -6.01
CA ALA A 314 9.86 12.04 -6.22
C ALA A 314 10.13 12.82 -4.93
N TYR A 315 9.67 12.31 -3.79
CA TYR A 315 9.90 12.91 -2.47
C TYR A 315 11.29 12.60 -1.89
N PHE A 316 12.11 11.85 -2.63
CA PHE A 316 13.55 11.63 -2.38
C PHE A 316 14.43 12.38 -3.38
N GLY A 317 13.83 13.22 -4.24
CA GLY A 317 14.56 14.03 -5.21
C GLY A 317 14.85 13.33 -6.54
N ALA A 318 14.27 12.15 -6.77
CA ALA A 318 14.37 11.44 -8.05
C ALA A 318 13.39 12.03 -9.09
N VAL A 319 13.83 12.12 -10.34
CA VAL A 319 12.91 12.24 -11.49
C VAL A 319 12.26 10.89 -11.67
N SER A 320 11.06 10.73 -11.13
CA SER A 320 10.33 9.46 -11.17
C SER A 320 9.21 9.52 -12.20
N MET A 321 8.96 8.41 -12.91
CA MET A 321 8.08 8.36 -14.08
C MET A 321 7.39 7.03 -14.16
N THR A 322 6.10 7.03 -14.53
CA THR A 322 5.35 5.85 -14.96
C THR A 322 5.40 5.71 -16.47
N TYR A 323 5.65 4.50 -16.96
CA TYR A 323 5.49 4.11 -18.36
C TYR A 323 4.40 3.06 -18.47
N GLU A 324 3.46 3.24 -19.41
CA GLU A 324 2.32 2.34 -19.60
C GLU A 324 2.20 1.92 -21.06
N GLN A 325 2.32 0.63 -21.33
CA GLN A 325 2.18 0.04 -22.65
C GLN A 325 0.80 -0.61 -22.81
N GLY A 326 0.12 -0.41 -23.95
CA GLY A 326 -1.04 -1.21 -24.28
C GLY A 326 -0.70 -2.70 -24.28
N SER A 327 -1.38 -3.50 -23.45
CA SER A 327 -1.01 -4.90 -23.20
C SER A 327 -1.54 -5.88 -24.23
N SER A 328 -0.72 -6.82 -24.68
CA SER A 328 -1.17 -7.98 -25.44
C SER A 328 -1.88 -9.04 -24.59
N ARG A 329 -1.82 -8.94 -23.26
CA ARG A 329 -2.43 -9.92 -22.30
C ARG A 329 -2.18 -11.38 -22.68
N GLY A 330 -0.98 -11.70 -23.14
CA GLY A 330 -0.54 -12.97 -23.72
C GLY A 330 0.40 -12.72 -24.90
N LEU A 331 0.46 -13.64 -25.83
CA LEU A 331 1.36 -13.50 -27.00
C LEU A 331 0.74 -12.69 -28.15
N LEU A 332 -0.59 -12.59 -28.19
CA LEU A 332 -1.34 -11.95 -29.27
C LEU A 332 -2.66 -11.37 -28.74
N ALA A 333 -3.02 -10.17 -29.19
CA ALA A 333 -4.30 -9.55 -28.88
C ALA A 333 -4.89 -8.87 -30.11
N ARG A 334 -6.20 -9.00 -30.30
CA ARG A 334 -6.96 -8.24 -31.30
C ARG A 334 -7.52 -6.97 -30.63
N ARG A 335 -7.11 -5.82 -31.12
CA ARG A 335 -7.68 -4.52 -30.73
C ARG A 335 -9.11 -4.35 -31.26
N SER A 336 -9.88 -3.46 -30.67
CA SER A 336 -11.22 -3.09 -31.15
C SER A 336 -11.21 -2.50 -32.57
N SER A 337 -10.08 -1.91 -32.97
CA SER A 337 -9.83 -1.47 -34.38
C SER A 337 -9.71 -2.64 -35.37
N GLY A 338 -9.52 -3.88 -34.89
CA GLY A 338 -9.21 -5.06 -35.69
C GLY A 338 -7.71 -5.31 -35.90
N GLU A 339 -6.86 -4.39 -35.49
CA GLU A 339 -5.40 -4.53 -35.54
C GLU A 339 -4.93 -5.63 -34.53
N MET A 340 -3.86 -6.33 -34.89
CA MET A 340 -3.24 -7.33 -34.02
C MET A 340 -2.05 -6.74 -33.30
N LEU A 341 -2.07 -6.78 -31.97
CA LEU A 341 -0.98 -6.41 -31.09
C LEU A 341 -0.24 -7.68 -30.65
N THR A 342 1.05 -7.78 -30.97
CA THR A 342 1.89 -8.92 -30.55
C THR A 342 2.63 -8.62 -29.25
N TYR A 343 3.02 -9.65 -28.57
CA TYR A 343 3.89 -9.53 -27.38
C TYR A 343 5.24 -8.88 -27.73
N ALA A 344 5.79 -9.19 -28.90
CA ALA A 344 7.03 -8.57 -29.40
C ALA A 344 6.90 -7.05 -29.55
N ASP A 345 5.75 -6.55 -30.04
CA ASP A 345 5.50 -5.11 -30.16
C ASP A 345 5.50 -4.43 -28.79
N THR A 346 4.87 -5.06 -27.79
CA THR A 346 4.81 -4.51 -26.42
C THR A 346 6.19 -4.50 -25.72
N VAL A 347 7.00 -5.53 -25.94
CA VAL A 347 8.40 -5.56 -25.48
C VAL A 347 9.22 -4.45 -26.15
N GLN A 348 9.02 -4.23 -27.46
CA GLN A 348 9.74 -3.20 -28.21
C GLN A 348 9.39 -1.78 -27.75
N GLY A 349 8.12 -1.51 -27.42
CA GLY A 349 7.70 -0.22 -26.86
C GLY A 349 8.46 0.10 -25.56
N HIS A 350 8.45 -0.84 -24.60
CA HIS A 350 9.19 -0.67 -23.33
C HIS A 350 10.71 -0.57 -23.53
N LEU A 351 11.29 -1.34 -24.44
CA LEU A 351 12.71 -1.25 -24.76
C LEU A 351 13.08 0.14 -25.29
N THR A 352 12.27 0.69 -26.21
CA THR A 352 12.47 2.04 -26.79
C THR A 352 12.44 3.11 -25.69
N ALA A 353 11.44 3.05 -24.80
CA ALA A 353 11.31 3.98 -23.66
C ALA A 353 12.48 3.86 -22.65
N THR A 354 12.88 2.63 -22.34
CA THR A 354 14.03 2.35 -21.45
C THR A 354 15.32 2.97 -21.99
N LEU A 355 15.62 2.75 -23.28
CA LEU A 355 16.84 3.26 -23.89
C LEU A 355 16.83 4.78 -24.02
N SER A 356 15.69 5.38 -24.36
CA SER A 356 15.49 6.84 -24.38
C SER A 356 15.75 7.47 -23.01
N THR A 357 15.28 6.81 -21.94
CA THR A 357 15.52 7.26 -20.56
C THR A 357 17.01 7.26 -20.22
N ILE A 358 17.73 6.19 -20.53
CA ILE A 358 19.16 6.06 -20.26
C ILE A 358 19.96 7.10 -21.03
N GLU A 359 19.64 7.31 -22.31
CA GLU A 359 20.24 8.35 -23.17
C GLU A 359 20.04 9.75 -22.57
N THR A 360 18.80 10.07 -22.19
CA THR A 360 18.47 11.38 -21.60
C THR A 360 19.21 11.60 -20.28
N ALA A 361 19.23 10.59 -19.42
CA ALA A 361 19.93 10.67 -18.14
C ALA A 361 21.46 10.82 -18.32
N ALA A 362 22.04 10.14 -19.30
CA ALA A 362 23.47 10.29 -19.61
C ALA A 362 23.83 11.69 -20.12
N ARG A 363 22.99 12.26 -20.98
CA ARG A 363 23.14 13.63 -21.49
C ARG A 363 22.95 14.68 -20.39
N ASP A 364 21.94 14.53 -19.54
CA ASP A 364 21.54 15.49 -18.52
C ASP A 364 22.18 15.21 -17.14
N ARG A 365 23.18 14.31 -17.04
CA ARG A 365 23.81 13.83 -15.80
C ARG A 365 24.11 14.91 -14.77
N GLU A 366 24.84 15.95 -15.18
CA GLU A 366 25.27 17.03 -14.29
C GLU A 366 24.06 17.81 -13.72
N LYS A 367 23.07 18.08 -14.56
CA LYS A 367 21.83 18.75 -14.14
C LYS A 367 21.02 17.89 -13.16
N LEU A 368 20.88 16.59 -13.43
CA LEU A 368 20.18 15.67 -12.55
C LEU A 368 20.81 15.62 -11.16
N LEU A 369 22.12 15.51 -11.05
CA LEU A 369 22.83 15.51 -9.76
C LEU A 369 22.76 16.89 -9.07
N SER A 370 22.79 17.98 -9.83
CA SER A 370 22.66 19.34 -9.30
C SER A 370 21.26 19.59 -8.74
N ASP A 371 20.22 19.20 -9.47
CA ASP A 371 18.83 19.32 -9.03
C ASP A 371 18.55 18.42 -7.82
N PHE A 372 19.15 17.22 -7.77
CA PHE A 372 19.07 16.30 -6.63
C PHE A 372 19.68 16.92 -5.35
N TYR A 373 20.87 17.52 -5.43
CA TYR A 373 21.46 18.26 -4.30
C TYR A 373 20.61 19.46 -3.89
N ALA A 374 20.09 20.23 -4.87
CA ALA A 374 19.26 21.40 -4.63
C ALA A 374 17.93 21.02 -3.95
N PHE A 375 17.31 19.89 -4.32
CA PHE A 375 16.11 19.33 -3.66
C PHE A 375 16.33 19.15 -2.16
N HIS A 376 17.42 18.49 -1.76
CA HIS A 376 17.71 18.22 -0.35
C HIS A 376 18.09 19.51 0.41
N ARG A 377 18.79 20.43 -0.24
CA ARG A 377 19.10 21.74 0.31
C ARG A 377 17.83 22.57 0.55
N ASP A 378 16.90 22.58 -0.40
CA ASP A 378 15.58 23.23 -0.23
C ASP A 378 14.80 22.61 0.94
N GLY A 379 14.84 21.29 1.11
CA GLY A 379 14.23 20.61 2.23
C GLY A 379 14.69 21.15 3.59
N ILE A 380 15.98 21.45 3.73
CA ILE A 380 16.56 21.99 4.96
C ILE A 380 16.26 23.49 5.09
N SER A 381 16.59 24.30 4.08
CA SER A 381 16.50 25.76 4.14
C SER A 381 15.07 26.29 4.06
N GLY A 382 14.18 25.61 3.33
CA GLY A 382 12.75 25.93 3.19
C GLY A 382 11.88 25.38 4.30
N GLY A 383 12.39 24.43 5.11
CA GLY A 383 11.66 23.82 6.19
C GLY A 383 11.55 24.71 7.42
N ARG A 384 10.33 25.05 7.84
CA ARG A 384 10.06 25.80 9.07
C ARG A 384 9.03 25.08 9.91
N GLY A 385 9.29 24.99 11.23
CA GLY A 385 8.39 24.34 12.17
C GLY A 385 8.53 22.85 12.22
N ALA A 386 7.52 22.21 12.76
CA ALA A 386 7.49 20.75 12.96
C ALA A 386 6.06 20.23 13.00
N TYR A 387 5.88 18.93 12.75
CA TYR A 387 4.70 18.20 13.19
C TYR A 387 4.96 17.61 14.57
N VAL A 388 3.98 17.76 15.47
CA VAL A 388 3.96 17.08 16.76
C VAL A 388 2.86 16.03 16.70
N LEU A 389 3.22 14.76 16.95
CA LEU A 389 2.30 13.64 17.02
C LEU A 389 2.13 13.28 18.50
N SER A 390 0.92 13.45 19.03
CA SER A 390 0.68 13.26 20.45
C SER A 390 0.38 11.80 20.79
N ARG A 391 1.41 11.08 21.21
CA ARG A 391 1.27 9.71 21.73
C ARG A 391 0.47 9.68 23.02
N SER A 392 0.68 10.69 23.88
CA SER A 392 0.05 10.79 25.18
C SER A 392 -1.45 11.09 25.13
N ALA A 393 -1.92 11.79 24.08
CA ALA A 393 -3.32 12.11 23.84
C ALA A 393 -4.00 11.11 22.87
N ALA A 394 -3.26 10.18 22.26
CA ALA A 394 -3.82 9.16 21.39
C ALA A 394 -4.63 8.15 22.21
N ALA A 395 -5.83 7.83 21.74
CA ALA A 395 -6.65 6.76 22.32
C ALA A 395 -5.95 5.39 22.21
N ASP A 396 -5.13 5.22 21.18
CA ASP A 396 -4.24 4.08 20.98
C ASP A 396 -2.77 4.55 20.88
N PRO A 397 -2.00 4.57 21.98
CA PRO A 397 -0.58 4.94 21.95
C PRO A 397 0.28 4.05 21.05
N ALA A 398 -0.10 2.80 20.85
CA ALA A 398 0.65 1.88 19.98
C ALA A 398 0.50 2.23 18.49
N ALA A 399 -0.63 2.80 18.09
CA ALA A 399 -0.80 3.34 16.74
C ALA A 399 0.16 4.53 16.48
N ALA A 400 0.37 5.40 17.50
CA ALA A 400 1.35 6.49 17.41
C ALA A 400 2.79 5.95 17.34
N ASP A 401 3.12 4.91 18.10
CA ASP A 401 4.43 4.24 18.04
C ASP A 401 4.67 3.63 16.65
N LYS A 402 3.67 2.95 16.08
CA LYS A 402 3.72 2.38 14.72
C LYS A 402 3.88 3.45 13.65
N LEU A 403 3.13 4.55 13.75
CA LEU A 403 3.25 5.69 12.84
C LEU A 403 4.67 6.28 12.86
N ALA A 404 5.23 6.51 14.05
CA ALA A 404 6.59 7.04 14.17
C ALA A 404 7.64 6.12 13.51
N GLY A 405 7.55 4.79 13.73
CA GLY A 405 8.42 3.82 13.08
C GLY A 405 8.26 3.78 11.55
N LEU A 406 7.02 3.90 11.05
CA LEU A 406 6.72 3.95 9.63
C LEU A 406 7.32 5.20 8.96
N LEU A 407 7.23 6.37 9.62
CA LEU A 407 7.86 7.60 9.13
C LEU A 407 9.39 7.46 9.02
N VAL A 408 10.02 6.77 9.97
CA VAL A 408 11.47 6.46 9.88
C VAL A 408 11.75 5.50 8.71
N ARG A 409 10.92 4.48 8.50
CA ARG A 409 11.02 3.61 7.31
C ARG A 409 10.86 4.38 6.01
N SER A 410 10.06 5.44 6.03
CA SER A 410 9.91 6.36 4.89
C SER A 410 11.05 7.41 4.80
N GLY A 411 12.13 7.24 5.54
CA GLY A 411 13.33 8.07 5.47
C GLY A 411 13.26 9.39 6.23
N LEU A 412 12.23 9.60 7.05
CA LEU A 412 12.08 10.81 7.86
C LEU A 412 12.86 10.72 9.16
N GLU A 413 13.38 11.87 9.61
CA GLU A 413 13.96 12.02 10.93
C GLU A 413 12.85 12.31 11.94
N VAL A 414 12.66 11.40 12.88
CA VAL A 414 11.64 11.49 13.93
C VAL A 414 12.33 11.52 15.29
N GLY A 415 12.00 12.52 16.11
CA GLY A 415 12.47 12.66 17.50
C GLY A 415 11.37 12.30 18.49
N ARG A 416 11.73 11.59 19.56
CA ARG A 416 10.86 11.34 20.71
C ARG A 416 11.23 12.29 21.85
N ALA A 417 10.29 13.11 22.32
CA ALA A 417 10.52 14.04 23.42
C ALA A 417 10.96 13.31 24.70
N THR A 418 12.01 13.82 25.35
CA THR A 418 12.53 13.25 26.62
C THR A 418 11.93 13.88 27.85
N ALA A 419 11.24 15.02 27.73
CA ALA A 419 10.56 15.75 28.78
C ALA A 419 9.23 16.32 28.27
N ALA A 420 8.36 16.74 29.19
CA ALA A 420 7.16 17.51 28.85
C ALA A 420 7.56 18.88 28.25
N PHE A 421 6.76 19.38 27.32
CA PHE A 421 7.02 20.66 26.63
C PHE A 421 5.72 21.34 26.19
N SER A 422 5.82 22.60 25.80
CA SER A 422 4.71 23.34 25.19
C SER A 422 5.07 23.75 23.77
N ALA A 423 4.15 23.59 22.84
CA ALA A 423 4.27 24.03 21.46
C ALA A 423 2.90 24.33 20.86
N CYS A 424 2.78 25.29 19.94
CA CYS A 424 1.55 25.64 19.23
C CYS A 424 0.35 25.91 20.15
N GLY A 425 0.59 26.47 21.35
CA GLY A 425 -0.46 26.75 22.31
C GLY A 425 -1.00 25.52 23.07
N GLN A 426 -0.35 24.36 22.95
CA GLN A 426 -0.72 23.10 23.61
C GLN A 426 0.43 22.56 24.47
N SER A 427 0.07 21.73 25.44
CA SER A 427 1.02 21.01 26.31
C SER A 427 1.16 19.57 25.86
N TYR A 428 2.40 19.09 25.78
CA TYR A 428 2.77 17.75 25.38
C TYR A 428 3.58 17.06 26.47
N GLN A 429 3.66 15.73 26.40
CA GLN A 429 4.32 14.91 27.41
C GLN A 429 5.64 14.31 26.89
N ALA A 430 6.49 13.87 27.80
CA ALA A 430 7.59 13.00 27.45
C ALA A 430 7.06 11.76 26.72
N GLY A 431 7.70 11.41 25.60
CA GLY A 431 7.25 10.30 24.75
C GLY A 431 6.46 10.71 23.51
N ASP A 432 5.95 11.94 23.40
CA ASP A 432 5.34 12.46 22.19
C ASP A 432 6.40 12.62 21.08
N TYR A 433 5.97 12.54 19.80
CA TYR A 433 6.88 12.54 18.65
C TYR A 433 6.93 13.88 17.95
N ILE A 434 8.11 14.22 17.45
CA ILE A 434 8.38 15.48 16.74
C ILE A 434 9.04 15.15 15.40
N VAL A 435 8.45 15.63 14.32
CA VAL A 435 9.00 15.58 12.97
C VAL A 435 9.38 17.00 12.57
N ASN A 436 10.66 17.35 12.70
CA ASN A 436 11.17 18.65 12.31
C ASN A 436 11.15 18.80 10.80
N LEU A 437 10.59 19.91 10.28
CA LEU A 437 10.51 20.16 8.85
C LEU A 437 11.81 20.68 8.22
N SER A 438 12.81 21.11 9.03
CA SER A 438 14.13 21.43 8.53
C SER A 438 14.98 20.16 8.39
N GLN A 439 14.58 19.28 7.45
CA GLN A 439 15.27 18.04 7.12
C GLN A 439 15.25 17.77 5.61
N PRO A 440 16.20 16.97 5.08
CA PRO A 440 16.30 16.71 3.63
C PRO A 440 14.99 16.22 3.00
N GLN A 441 14.22 15.37 3.69
CA GLN A 441 12.96 14.78 3.23
C GLN A 441 11.73 15.61 3.65
N ARG A 442 11.83 16.92 3.81
CA ARG A 442 10.71 17.80 4.17
C ARG A 442 9.45 17.56 3.32
N ARG A 443 9.61 17.43 2.01
CA ARG A 443 8.49 17.26 1.08
C ARG A 443 7.74 15.96 1.32
N MET A 444 8.44 14.89 1.69
CA MET A 444 7.83 13.64 2.16
C MET A 444 7.04 13.86 3.46
N ALA A 445 7.60 14.59 4.44
CA ALA A 445 6.89 14.89 5.68
C ALA A 445 5.60 15.69 5.43
N GLU A 446 5.67 16.72 4.57
CA GLU A 446 4.49 17.53 4.25
C GLU A 446 3.41 16.72 3.53
N THR A 447 3.75 15.88 2.54
CA THR A 447 2.74 15.10 1.82
C THR A 447 2.10 14.01 2.68
N LEU A 448 2.83 13.39 3.62
CA LEU A 448 2.32 12.29 4.45
C LEU A 448 1.60 12.76 5.72
N LEU A 449 1.99 13.92 6.29
CA LEU A 449 1.50 14.39 7.58
C LEU A 449 0.50 15.53 7.48
N ALA A 450 0.44 16.23 6.34
CA ALA A 450 -0.56 17.29 6.15
C ALA A 450 -1.97 16.70 6.29
N LYS A 451 -2.84 17.47 6.93
CA LYS A 451 -4.26 17.14 6.99
C LYS A 451 -4.85 17.11 5.57
N ASP A 452 -4.56 18.14 4.80
CA ASP A 452 -5.02 18.30 3.43
C ASP A 452 -3.85 18.59 2.50
N VAL A 453 -3.87 18.00 1.32
CA VAL A 453 -3.01 18.33 0.19
C VAL A 453 -3.90 19.02 -0.85
N PRO A 454 -3.67 20.32 -1.14
CA PRO A 454 -4.59 21.07 -1.99
C PRO A 454 -4.49 20.63 -3.45
N LEU A 455 -5.65 20.47 -4.08
CA LEU A 455 -5.80 20.37 -5.53
C LEU A 455 -5.74 21.74 -6.19
N ASP A 456 -5.29 21.82 -7.43
CA ASP A 456 -5.27 23.05 -8.20
C ASP A 456 -6.70 23.59 -8.38
N PRO A 457 -6.98 24.87 -8.02
CA PRO A 457 -8.33 25.44 -8.15
C PRO A 457 -8.86 25.44 -9.58
N LYS A 458 -7.99 25.56 -10.59
CA LYS A 458 -8.39 25.50 -12.00
C LYS A 458 -8.85 24.08 -12.37
N PHE A 459 -8.10 23.07 -11.96
CA PHE A 459 -8.50 21.67 -12.12
C PHE A 459 -9.86 21.40 -11.47
N LEU A 460 -10.06 21.84 -10.22
CA LEU A 460 -11.35 21.66 -9.53
C LEU A 460 -12.51 22.31 -10.28
N ALA A 461 -12.35 23.53 -10.79
CA ALA A 461 -13.37 24.22 -11.57
C ALA A 461 -13.69 23.49 -12.89
N GLU A 462 -12.66 22.92 -13.55
CA GLU A 462 -12.83 22.10 -14.74
C GLU A 462 -13.60 20.81 -14.44
N GLN A 463 -13.28 20.13 -13.33
CA GLN A 463 -13.99 18.91 -12.90
C GLN A 463 -15.45 19.20 -12.52
N GLU A 464 -15.73 20.31 -11.85
CA GLU A 464 -17.08 20.75 -11.53
C GLU A 464 -17.91 21.04 -12.80
N ALA A 465 -17.29 21.69 -13.79
CA ALA A 465 -17.91 21.92 -15.09
C ALA A 465 -18.17 20.63 -15.89
N ARG A 466 -17.31 19.61 -15.78
CA ARG A 466 -17.53 18.28 -16.37
C ARG A 466 -18.72 17.58 -15.71
N ARG A 467 -18.76 17.54 -14.36
CA ARG A 467 -19.86 16.95 -13.60
C ARG A 467 -21.20 17.61 -13.91
N ALA A 468 -21.23 18.95 -14.02
CA ALA A 468 -22.45 19.69 -14.42
C ALA A 468 -22.97 19.27 -15.80
N ARG A 469 -22.15 18.71 -16.68
CA ARG A 469 -22.53 18.15 -17.98
C ARG A 469 -22.85 16.66 -17.93
N GLY A 470 -22.87 16.04 -16.76
CA GLY A 470 -23.09 14.60 -16.58
C GLY A 470 -21.89 13.72 -16.95
N LEU A 471 -20.69 14.32 -17.10
CA LEU A 471 -19.43 13.58 -17.26
C LEU A 471 -18.85 13.29 -15.86
N GLY A 472 -18.19 12.13 -15.70
CA GLY A 472 -17.43 11.84 -14.48
C GLY A 472 -16.28 12.82 -14.28
N ASP A 473 -15.79 12.95 -13.04
CA ASP A 473 -14.54 13.64 -12.80
C ASP A 473 -13.33 12.77 -13.21
N GLU A 474 -12.16 13.39 -13.34
CA GLU A 474 -10.91 12.76 -13.78
C GLU A 474 -9.93 12.61 -12.61
N ILE A 475 -10.44 12.41 -11.40
CA ILE A 475 -9.61 12.10 -10.24
C ILE A 475 -9.28 10.60 -10.27
N TYR A 476 -7.99 10.28 -10.43
CA TYR A 476 -7.55 8.91 -10.69
C TYR A 476 -7.62 7.99 -9.46
N ASP A 477 -7.24 8.47 -8.26
CA ASP A 477 -7.25 7.69 -7.02
C ASP A 477 -7.64 8.56 -5.81
N LEU A 478 -7.14 8.24 -4.62
CA LEU A 478 -7.49 8.93 -3.37
C LEU A 478 -7.06 10.41 -3.39
N THR A 479 -7.90 11.26 -2.82
CA THR A 479 -7.60 12.67 -2.59
C THR A 479 -7.26 12.98 -1.13
N GLY A 480 -7.50 12.04 -0.20
CA GLY A 480 -7.18 12.15 1.22
C GLY A 480 -6.40 10.92 1.72
N TRP A 481 -5.19 11.12 2.28
CA TRP A 481 -4.31 10.05 2.77
C TRP A 481 -3.49 10.42 4.01
N SER A 482 -3.85 11.47 4.73
CA SER A 482 -3.12 11.92 5.92
C SER A 482 -2.83 10.78 6.91
N LEU A 483 -1.56 10.41 7.10
CA LEU A 483 -1.19 9.30 8.00
C LEU A 483 -1.66 9.51 9.45
N PRO A 484 -1.57 10.73 10.04
CA PRO A 484 -2.13 10.94 11.36
C PRO A 484 -3.62 10.61 11.47
N LEU A 485 -4.41 10.93 10.43
CA LEU A 485 -5.84 10.61 10.38
C LEU A 485 -6.10 9.11 10.16
N LEU A 486 -5.33 8.46 9.28
CA LEU A 486 -5.42 7.01 9.05
C LEU A 486 -5.09 6.19 10.30
N PHE A 487 -4.15 6.68 11.12
CA PHE A 487 -3.73 6.06 12.37
C PHE A 487 -4.53 6.53 13.59
N ASN A 488 -5.42 7.50 13.38
CA ASN A 488 -6.17 8.18 14.45
C ASN A 488 -5.28 8.73 15.56
N VAL A 489 -4.15 9.34 15.18
CA VAL A 489 -3.16 9.95 16.08
C VAL A 489 -3.33 11.46 16.05
N PRO A 490 -3.59 12.13 17.20
CA PRO A 490 -3.66 13.58 17.26
C PRO A 490 -2.35 14.21 16.80
N SER A 491 -2.42 15.11 15.85
CA SER A 491 -1.26 15.78 15.27
C SER A 491 -1.48 17.28 15.12
N GLN A 492 -0.40 18.04 15.27
CA GLN A 492 -0.41 19.49 15.11
C GLN A 492 0.81 19.94 14.30
N ARG A 493 0.58 20.71 13.24
CA ARG A 493 1.64 21.40 12.52
C ARG A 493 1.96 22.71 13.23
N CYS A 494 3.17 22.85 13.72
CA CYS A 494 3.70 24.04 14.40
C CYS A 494 4.51 24.90 13.43
N THR A 495 4.37 26.23 13.52
CA THR A 495 5.17 27.17 12.70
C THR A 495 6.61 27.28 13.16
N GLY A 496 6.91 26.99 14.44
CA GLY A 496 8.24 26.91 15.04
C GLY A 496 8.56 25.49 15.51
N ALA A 497 9.81 25.09 15.45
CA ALA A 497 10.25 23.83 16.02
C ALA A 497 10.16 23.88 17.55
N PRO A 498 9.59 22.85 18.23
CA PRO A 498 9.55 22.81 19.70
C PRO A 498 10.95 22.80 20.31
N SER A 499 11.11 23.57 21.41
CA SER A 499 12.37 23.60 22.17
C SER A 499 12.38 22.51 23.24
N VAL A 500 12.63 21.26 22.84
CA VAL A 500 12.74 20.11 23.74
C VAL A 500 13.81 19.15 23.22
N GLN A 501 14.52 18.50 24.14
CA GLN A 501 15.45 17.43 23.73
C GLN A 501 14.68 16.21 23.25
N THR A 502 15.19 15.57 22.22
CA THR A 502 14.61 14.37 21.63
C THR A 502 15.61 13.24 21.52
N ALA A 503 15.15 12.02 21.71
CA ALA A 503 15.87 10.81 21.32
C ALA A 503 15.42 10.39 19.91
N ALA A 504 16.34 9.94 19.06
CA ALA A 504 16.01 9.43 17.73
C ALA A 504 15.11 8.20 17.83
N VAL A 505 14.16 8.10 16.91
CA VAL A 505 13.25 6.94 16.79
C VAL A 505 13.81 5.97 15.74
N GLY A 506 13.73 4.66 16.03
CA GLY A 506 14.06 3.59 15.10
C GLY A 506 12.89 3.19 14.20
N PRO A 507 13.13 2.28 13.21
CA PRO A 507 12.14 1.84 12.23
C PRO A 507 11.17 0.76 12.76
N GLU A 508 11.22 0.41 14.04
CA GLU A 508 10.41 -0.64 14.64
C GLU A 508 8.94 -0.20 14.71
N LEU A 509 8.03 -1.04 14.20
CA LEU A 509 6.58 -0.77 14.19
C LEU A 509 5.89 -1.18 15.49
N ILE A 510 6.49 -2.06 16.25
CA ILE A 510 6.02 -2.50 17.58
C ILE A 510 7.07 -2.11 18.60
N ARG A 511 6.67 -1.30 19.58
CA ARG A 511 7.53 -0.98 20.72
C ARG A 511 7.24 -1.96 21.85
N PRO A 512 8.22 -2.77 22.27
CA PRO A 512 8.04 -3.65 23.43
C PRO A 512 7.60 -2.86 24.67
N ALA A 513 6.62 -3.40 25.41
CA ALA A 513 6.15 -2.84 26.65
C ALA A 513 6.52 -3.75 27.83
N ALA A 514 6.87 -3.12 28.95
CA ALA A 514 7.05 -3.81 30.21
C ALA A 514 5.72 -3.85 30.97
N VAL A 515 5.48 -4.94 31.69
CA VAL A 515 4.38 -5.02 32.67
C VAL A 515 4.67 -4.05 33.81
N ALA A 516 3.70 -3.27 34.24
CA ALA A 516 3.84 -2.39 35.38
C ALA A 516 4.19 -3.19 36.64
N SER A 517 4.97 -2.59 37.54
CA SER A 517 5.25 -3.21 38.85
C SER A 517 3.99 -3.19 39.71
N GLY A 518 3.76 -4.26 40.50
CA GLY A 518 2.62 -4.35 41.39
C GLY A 518 2.25 -5.79 41.71
N ASP A 519 1.34 -5.96 42.69
CA ASP A 519 0.77 -7.25 43.01
C ASP A 519 -0.28 -7.67 41.99
N ALA A 520 -0.22 -8.90 41.54
CA ALA A 520 -1.13 -9.50 40.57
C ALA A 520 -1.95 -10.64 41.21
N ALA A 521 -2.32 -10.52 42.46
CA ALA A 521 -3.06 -11.57 43.18
C ALA A 521 -4.39 -11.93 42.49
N TYR A 522 -5.08 -10.97 41.90
CA TYR A 522 -6.28 -11.23 41.07
C TYR A 522 -5.94 -11.56 39.62
N GLY A 523 -4.98 -10.88 38.99
CA GLY A 523 -4.61 -11.08 37.61
C GLY A 523 -4.07 -9.79 36.93
N TYR A 524 -4.45 -9.56 35.69
CA TYR A 524 -3.91 -8.47 34.89
C TYR A 524 -5.00 -7.75 34.07
N ALA A 525 -4.91 -6.42 34.03
CA ALA A 525 -5.68 -5.60 33.08
C ALA A 525 -4.81 -5.18 31.90
N ILE A 526 -5.33 -5.32 30.68
CA ILE A 526 -4.68 -4.99 29.43
C ILE A 526 -5.44 -3.82 28.79
N HIS A 527 -4.74 -2.72 28.50
CA HIS A 527 -5.31 -1.55 27.83
C HIS A 527 -5.82 -1.93 26.43
N PRO A 528 -7.01 -1.47 25.99
CA PRO A 528 -7.53 -1.71 24.66
C PRO A 528 -6.68 -1.03 23.56
N GLY A 529 -7.05 -1.16 22.31
CA GLY A 529 -6.35 -0.63 21.13
C GLY A 529 -5.61 -1.73 20.36
N THR A 530 -4.84 -1.37 19.36
CA THR A 530 -4.16 -2.33 18.47
C THR A 530 -3.18 -3.25 19.20
N ALA A 531 -2.43 -2.73 20.16
CA ALA A 531 -1.53 -3.55 21.01
C ALA A 531 -2.31 -4.48 21.94
N GLY A 532 -3.43 -4.01 22.51
CA GLY A 532 -4.33 -4.84 23.33
C GLY A 532 -4.94 -5.98 22.53
N MET A 533 -5.31 -5.74 21.26
CA MET A 533 -5.79 -6.78 20.36
C MET A 533 -4.71 -7.79 19.97
N ARG A 534 -3.46 -7.36 19.74
CA ARG A 534 -2.33 -8.30 19.55
C ARG A 534 -2.10 -9.16 20.80
N PHE A 535 -2.21 -8.55 21.98
CA PHE A 535 -2.14 -9.31 23.23
C PHE A 535 -3.28 -10.32 23.33
N LEU A 536 -4.52 -9.90 23.05
CA LEU A 536 -5.71 -10.78 23.09
C LEU A 536 -5.53 -12.01 22.19
N THR A 537 -5.18 -11.82 20.93
CA THR A 537 -5.03 -12.94 19.98
C THR A 537 -3.94 -13.92 20.42
N ALA A 538 -2.81 -13.40 20.91
CA ALA A 538 -1.73 -14.22 21.44
C ALA A 538 -2.12 -14.92 22.76
N ALA A 539 -2.88 -14.28 23.65
CA ALA A 539 -3.40 -14.87 24.89
C ALA A 539 -4.40 -16.00 24.60
N LEU A 540 -5.31 -15.81 23.63
CA LEU A 540 -6.24 -16.84 23.20
C LEU A 540 -5.52 -18.05 22.56
N THR A 541 -4.46 -17.80 21.79
CA THR A 541 -3.59 -18.85 21.22
C THR A 541 -2.89 -19.64 22.34
N ASP A 542 -2.41 -18.96 23.40
CA ASP A 542 -1.82 -19.55 24.60
C ASP A 542 -2.88 -20.16 25.56
N LYS A 543 -4.16 -20.12 25.17
CA LYS A 543 -5.31 -20.65 25.94
C LYS A 543 -5.46 -20.01 27.33
N LEU A 544 -5.10 -18.74 27.45
CA LEU A 544 -5.38 -17.97 28.66
C LEU A 544 -6.86 -17.58 28.71
N PRO A 545 -7.49 -17.61 29.90
CA PRO A 545 -8.84 -17.07 30.07
C PRO A 545 -8.78 -15.53 29.94
N VAL A 546 -9.62 -14.97 29.07
CA VAL A 546 -9.71 -13.52 28.87
C VAL A 546 -11.16 -13.08 29.01
N ARG A 547 -11.38 -11.99 29.73
CA ARG A 547 -12.65 -11.28 29.80
C ARG A 547 -12.53 -9.90 29.19
N SER A 548 -13.61 -9.37 28.66
CA SER A 548 -13.73 -8.00 28.15
C SER A 548 -14.66 -7.22 29.04
N VAL A 549 -14.22 -6.09 29.60
CA VAL A 549 -15.06 -5.12 30.27
C VAL A 549 -15.30 -3.96 29.32
N GLU A 550 -16.50 -3.84 28.78
CA GLU A 550 -16.80 -2.98 27.64
C GLU A 550 -17.14 -1.54 28.05
N GLU A 551 -17.62 -1.34 29.26
CA GLU A 551 -17.89 -0.04 29.86
C GLU A 551 -16.66 0.44 30.67
N PRO A 552 -16.43 1.75 30.83
CA PRO A 552 -15.40 2.29 31.71
C PRO A 552 -15.62 1.89 33.17
N PHE A 553 -14.55 1.61 33.90
CA PHE A 553 -14.62 1.27 35.33
C PHE A 553 -13.42 1.81 36.11
N THR A 554 -13.59 1.90 37.43
CA THR A 554 -12.51 2.29 38.36
C THR A 554 -12.23 1.15 39.34
N LEU A 555 -10.98 0.68 39.38
CA LEU A 555 -10.53 -0.39 40.23
C LEU A 555 -9.27 0.07 40.97
N ASP A 556 -9.26 -0.08 42.29
CA ASP A 556 -8.13 0.33 43.15
C ASP A 556 -7.65 1.77 42.89
N GLY A 557 -8.61 2.70 42.76
CA GLY A 557 -8.35 4.12 42.50
C GLY A 557 -7.86 4.46 41.10
N ARG A 558 -7.68 3.48 40.20
CA ARG A 558 -7.27 3.67 38.79
C ARG A 558 -8.46 3.52 37.87
N ALA A 559 -8.61 4.49 36.94
CA ALA A 559 -9.61 4.43 35.89
C ALA A 559 -9.11 3.56 34.74
N TYR A 560 -10.00 2.72 34.21
CA TYR A 560 -9.79 1.88 33.04
C TYR A 560 -10.84 2.22 31.96
N PRO A 561 -10.45 2.39 30.71
CA PRO A 561 -11.40 2.65 29.63
C PRO A 561 -12.25 1.42 29.34
N GLY A 562 -13.42 1.64 28.73
CA GLY A 562 -14.20 0.55 28.16
C GLY A 562 -13.38 -0.22 27.12
N GLY A 563 -13.64 -1.51 26.98
CA GLY A 563 -12.87 -2.40 26.12
C GLY A 563 -11.61 -2.99 26.76
N THR A 564 -11.32 -2.67 28.02
CA THR A 564 -10.20 -3.27 28.78
C THR A 564 -10.36 -4.79 28.89
N PHE A 565 -9.28 -5.52 28.56
CA PHE A 565 -9.25 -6.98 28.78
C PHE A 565 -8.70 -7.32 30.16
N ILE A 566 -9.27 -8.35 30.76
CA ILE A 566 -8.85 -8.90 32.06
C ILE A 566 -8.39 -10.34 31.85
N VAL A 567 -7.17 -10.63 32.30
CA VAL A 567 -6.67 -12.01 32.43
C VAL A 567 -6.67 -12.38 33.92
N PRO A 568 -7.65 -13.12 34.39
CA PRO A 568 -7.71 -13.50 35.82
C PRO A 568 -6.67 -14.58 36.10
N ARG A 569 -6.16 -14.60 37.35
CA ARG A 569 -5.28 -15.68 37.82
C ARG A 569 -6.03 -17.00 38.00
N ALA A 570 -7.27 -16.91 38.41
CA ALA A 570 -8.14 -18.07 38.53
C ALA A 570 -8.40 -18.69 37.11
N GLY A 571 -8.13 -19.99 36.97
CA GLY A 571 -8.23 -20.70 35.71
C GLY A 571 -7.04 -20.52 34.76
N SER A 572 -6.03 -19.69 35.14
CA SER A 572 -4.80 -19.51 34.37
C SER A 572 -3.71 -20.53 34.81
N PRO A 573 -2.72 -20.83 33.92
CA PRO A 573 -1.58 -21.66 34.30
C PRO A 573 -0.71 -21.04 35.40
N ALA A 574 0.07 -21.87 36.13
CA ALA A 574 0.94 -21.42 37.21
C ALA A 574 2.03 -20.42 36.75
N ASP A 575 2.45 -20.50 35.49
CA ASP A 575 3.43 -19.61 34.85
C ASP A 575 2.80 -18.35 34.21
N LEU A 576 1.60 -17.94 34.64
CA LEU A 576 0.87 -16.79 34.11
C LEU A 576 1.73 -15.53 34.02
N ASP A 577 2.49 -15.21 35.05
CA ASP A 577 3.28 -13.98 35.16
C ASP A 577 4.40 -13.92 34.08
N GLU A 578 4.98 -15.06 33.74
CA GLU A 578 5.97 -15.18 32.67
C GLU A 578 5.32 -15.01 31.30
N ARG A 579 4.19 -15.70 31.07
CA ARG A 579 3.40 -15.58 29.83
C ARG A 579 2.97 -14.15 29.59
N VAL A 580 2.39 -13.49 30.58
CA VAL A 580 1.92 -12.11 30.49
C VAL A 580 3.09 -11.16 30.14
N ARG A 581 4.26 -11.31 30.76
CA ARG A 581 5.46 -10.50 30.44
C ARG A 581 5.91 -10.71 29.00
N ARG A 582 5.98 -11.96 28.53
CA ARG A 582 6.33 -12.31 27.15
C ARG A 582 5.33 -11.72 26.16
N LEU A 583 4.02 -11.87 26.42
CA LEU A 583 2.96 -11.37 25.57
C LEU A 583 2.94 -9.84 25.51
N ALA A 584 3.15 -9.15 26.63
CA ALA A 584 3.25 -7.70 26.69
C ALA A 584 4.45 -7.18 25.85
N ALA A 585 5.61 -7.81 25.99
CA ALA A 585 6.80 -7.45 25.21
C ALA A 585 6.58 -7.65 23.70
N GLY A 586 5.96 -8.76 23.29
CA GLY A 586 5.72 -9.07 21.86
C GLY A 586 4.60 -8.25 21.22
N SER A 587 3.56 -7.88 21.99
CA SER A 587 2.41 -7.11 21.48
C SER A 587 2.60 -5.59 21.59
N GLY A 588 3.46 -5.12 22.49
CA GLY A 588 3.56 -3.71 22.89
C GLY A 588 2.40 -3.26 23.80
N ALA A 589 1.60 -4.17 24.34
CA ALA A 589 0.42 -3.85 25.14
C ALA A 589 0.79 -3.31 26.52
N GLN A 590 0.09 -2.27 26.95
CA GLN A 590 0.18 -1.77 28.32
C GLN A 590 -0.59 -2.72 29.25
N VAL A 591 0.13 -3.30 30.22
CA VAL A 591 -0.40 -4.29 31.15
C VAL A 591 -0.21 -3.79 32.58
N THR A 592 -1.30 -3.84 33.35
CA THR A 592 -1.34 -3.45 34.76
C THR A 592 -1.69 -4.66 35.62
N PRO A 593 -0.88 -5.03 36.64
CA PRO A 593 -1.24 -6.06 37.63
C PRO A 593 -2.41 -5.59 38.49
N LEU A 594 -3.28 -6.51 38.83
CA LEU A 594 -4.45 -6.30 39.69
C LEU A 594 -4.32 -7.10 40.98
N ALA A 595 -4.19 -6.42 42.08
CA ALA A 595 -4.17 -7.04 43.42
C ALA A 595 -5.56 -7.51 43.90
N THR A 596 -6.60 -6.88 43.39
CA THR A 596 -8.00 -7.10 43.78
C THR A 596 -8.93 -7.03 42.57
N SER A 597 -10.16 -7.54 42.70
CA SER A 597 -11.28 -7.36 41.78
C SER A 597 -12.28 -6.31 42.25
N TRP A 598 -11.99 -5.58 43.32
CA TRP A 598 -12.90 -4.61 43.90
C TRP A 598 -13.02 -3.36 43.05
N VAL A 599 -14.11 -3.26 42.32
CA VAL A 599 -14.45 -2.11 41.46
C VAL A 599 -15.20 -1.10 42.30
N SER A 600 -14.75 0.17 42.31
CA SER A 600 -15.37 1.27 43.06
C SER A 600 -16.41 2.03 42.21
N SER A 601 -16.34 1.96 40.86
CA SER A 601 -17.28 2.57 39.95
C SER A 601 -17.27 1.81 38.63
N GLY A 602 -18.41 1.67 37.98
CA GLY A 602 -18.60 0.92 36.75
C GLY A 602 -18.86 -0.57 36.94
N PRO A 603 -18.84 -1.41 35.90
CA PRO A 603 -19.13 -2.84 36.00
C PRO A 603 -18.04 -3.61 36.75
N SER A 604 -18.45 -4.57 37.56
CA SER A 604 -17.51 -5.46 38.25
C SER A 604 -16.88 -6.46 37.29
N VAL A 605 -15.56 -6.69 37.43
CA VAL A 605 -14.80 -7.58 36.50
C VAL A 605 -15.17 -9.06 36.63
N GLY A 606 -15.98 -9.43 37.60
CA GLY A 606 -16.53 -10.77 37.81
C GLY A 606 -18.02 -10.91 37.48
N SER A 607 -18.69 -9.84 37.07
CA SER A 607 -20.10 -9.86 36.67
C SER A 607 -20.30 -10.36 35.24
N ASP A 608 -21.55 -10.57 34.84
CA ASP A 608 -21.97 -10.89 33.47
C ASP A 608 -21.69 -9.75 32.44
N LYS A 609 -21.43 -8.53 32.93
CA LYS A 609 -20.92 -7.40 32.10
C LYS A 609 -19.43 -7.51 31.77
N ALA A 610 -18.69 -8.41 32.40
CA ALA A 610 -17.33 -8.78 32.04
C ALA A 610 -17.35 -10.03 31.14
N THR A 611 -17.59 -9.81 29.86
CA THR A 611 -17.88 -10.84 28.87
C THR A 611 -16.67 -11.75 28.62
N VAL A 612 -16.84 -13.08 28.66
CA VAL A 612 -15.77 -14.04 28.38
C VAL A 612 -15.52 -14.09 26.88
N ILE A 613 -14.25 -13.90 26.50
CA ILE A 613 -13.84 -14.00 25.10
C ILE A 613 -13.32 -15.39 24.80
N ALA A 614 -14.04 -16.12 23.97
CA ALA A 614 -13.62 -17.42 23.44
C ALA A 614 -12.85 -17.25 22.13
N ALA A 615 -11.93 -18.16 21.83
CA ALA A 615 -11.18 -18.22 20.57
C ALA A 615 -12.12 -18.58 19.40
N PRO A 616 -12.47 -17.65 18.48
CA PRO A 616 -13.41 -17.97 17.40
C PRO A 616 -12.71 -18.72 16.27
N ARG A 617 -13.42 -19.64 15.61
CA ARG A 617 -13.03 -20.12 14.29
C ARG A 617 -13.63 -19.19 13.25
N VAL A 618 -12.75 -18.60 12.43
CA VAL A 618 -13.12 -17.60 11.42
C VAL A 618 -13.09 -18.23 10.04
N ALA A 619 -14.19 -18.12 9.30
CA ALA A 619 -14.26 -18.38 7.87
C ALA A 619 -14.36 -17.06 7.10
N MET A 620 -13.91 -17.06 5.85
CA MET A 620 -13.99 -15.90 4.97
C MET A 620 -14.29 -16.35 3.54
N ALA A 621 -15.17 -15.63 2.83
CA ALA A 621 -15.39 -15.85 1.41
C ALA A 621 -14.10 -15.57 0.62
N TRP A 622 -13.80 -16.44 -0.33
CA TRP A 622 -12.59 -16.40 -1.14
C TRP A 622 -12.91 -16.80 -2.56
N ASP A 623 -12.64 -15.97 -3.53
CA ASP A 623 -13.02 -16.17 -4.93
C ASP A 623 -14.11 -15.17 -5.37
N ASP A 624 -14.47 -15.17 -6.66
CA ASP A 624 -15.60 -14.37 -7.11
C ASP A 624 -16.81 -14.49 -6.16
N PRO A 625 -17.47 -13.39 -5.81
CA PRO A 625 -17.35 -12.02 -6.31
C PRO A 625 -16.49 -11.11 -5.43
N THR A 626 -15.60 -11.67 -4.58
CA THR A 626 -14.78 -10.84 -3.67
C THR A 626 -13.79 -10.00 -4.47
N GLU A 627 -13.61 -8.76 -4.06
CA GLU A 627 -12.52 -7.92 -4.53
C GLU A 627 -11.20 -8.45 -3.94
N PRO A 628 -10.18 -8.76 -4.77
CA PRO A 628 -8.93 -9.35 -4.28
C PRO A 628 -8.24 -8.53 -3.20
N GLU A 629 -8.14 -7.20 -3.35
CA GLU A 629 -7.52 -6.32 -2.35
C GLU A 629 -8.24 -6.36 -1.00
N SER A 630 -9.58 -6.38 -0.99
CA SER A 630 -10.36 -6.47 0.25
C SER A 630 -10.14 -7.82 0.94
N ALA A 631 -10.25 -8.92 0.18
CA ALA A 631 -9.98 -10.26 0.70
C ALA A 631 -8.54 -10.40 1.23
N GLY A 632 -7.57 -9.88 0.48
CA GLY A 632 -6.16 -9.87 0.86
C GLY A 632 -5.89 -9.05 2.11
N SER A 633 -6.43 -7.82 2.18
CA SER A 633 -6.26 -6.92 3.33
C SER A 633 -6.85 -7.51 4.62
N ILE A 634 -8.07 -8.05 4.57
CA ILE A 634 -8.70 -8.73 5.72
C ILE A 634 -7.85 -9.90 6.21
N ARG A 635 -7.42 -10.75 5.28
CA ARG A 635 -6.59 -11.92 5.60
C ARG A 635 -5.23 -11.52 6.16
N HIS A 636 -4.59 -10.51 5.57
CA HIS A 636 -3.31 -9.98 6.04
C HIS A 636 -3.41 -9.43 7.46
N VAL A 637 -4.44 -8.60 7.73
CA VAL A 637 -4.69 -8.09 9.08
C VAL A 637 -4.82 -9.24 10.06
N LEU A 638 -5.71 -10.21 9.82
CA LEU A 638 -5.95 -11.30 10.78
C LEU A 638 -4.73 -12.23 10.92
N GLU A 639 -4.15 -12.73 9.80
CA GLU A 639 -3.10 -13.74 9.84
C GLU A 639 -1.70 -13.17 10.10
N ARG A 640 -1.34 -12.02 9.47
CA ARG A 640 0.03 -11.48 9.53
C ARG A 640 0.24 -10.47 10.64
N GLU A 641 -0.74 -9.58 10.87
CA GLU A 641 -0.58 -8.57 11.93
C GLU A 641 -1.03 -9.09 13.30
N TYR A 642 -2.05 -9.94 13.35
CA TYR A 642 -2.63 -10.43 14.60
C TYR A 642 -2.44 -11.93 14.86
N GLY A 643 -1.82 -12.67 13.95
CA GLY A 643 -1.47 -14.08 14.11
C GLY A 643 -2.68 -15.02 14.22
N TRP A 644 -3.86 -14.60 13.73
CA TRP A 644 -5.10 -15.35 13.85
C TRP A 644 -5.47 -16.08 12.55
N PRO A 645 -5.59 -17.43 12.56
CA PRO A 645 -5.84 -18.18 11.33
C PRO A 645 -7.26 -17.95 10.79
N VAL A 646 -7.36 -17.86 9.46
CA VAL A 646 -8.61 -17.71 8.73
C VAL A 646 -8.80 -18.87 7.75
N THR A 647 -9.98 -19.47 7.73
CA THR A 647 -10.33 -20.46 6.72
C THR A 647 -10.92 -19.77 5.50
N ALA A 648 -10.16 -19.67 4.42
CA ALA A 648 -10.64 -19.20 3.12
C ALA A 648 -11.57 -20.26 2.50
N VAL A 649 -12.82 -19.90 2.22
CA VAL A 649 -13.83 -20.77 1.65
C VAL A 649 -14.29 -20.25 0.30
N ARG A 650 -14.20 -21.07 -0.76
CA ARG A 650 -14.69 -20.67 -2.08
C ARG A 650 -16.15 -20.21 -1.98
N THR A 651 -16.44 -19.00 -2.50
CA THR A 651 -17.73 -18.33 -2.30
C THR A 651 -18.92 -19.21 -2.69
N ARG A 652 -18.85 -19.90 -3.85
CA ARG A 652 -19.89 -20.83 -4.30
C ARG A 652 -20.12 -22.00 -3.34
N ARG A 653 -19.10 -22.39 -2.55
CA ARG A 653 -19.24 -23.46 -1.54
C ARG A 653 -20.05 -23.02 -0.33
N LEU A 654 -20.05 -21.70 -0.02
CA LEU A 654 -20.80 -21.17 1.12
C LEU A 654 -22.29 -21.42 1.02
N ALA A 655 -22.84 -21.52 -0.20
CA ALA A 655 -24.27 -21.82 -0.42
C ALA A 655 -24.72 -23.13 0.26
N ASN A 656 -23.85 -24.15 0.35
CA ASN A 656 -24.17 -25.47 0.88
C ASN A 656 -23.17 -25.95 1.95
N ALA A 657 -22.31 -25.03 2.48
CA ALA A 657 -21.33 -25.41 3.49
C ALA A 657 -21.98 -25.64 4.85
N ASP A 658 -21.49 -26.63 5.58
CA ASP A 658 -21.75 -26.76 7.01
C ASP A 658 -20.91 -25.72 7.76
N LEU A 659 -21.53 -24.60 8.12
CA LEU A 659 -20.89 -23.48 8.84
C LEU A 659 -20.96 -23.64 10.37
N SER A 660 -21.58 -24.71 10.91
CA SER A 660 -21.78 -24.88 12.37
C SER A 660 -20.49 -24.87 13.18
N ARG A 661 -19.38 -25.25 12.56
CA ARG A 661 -18.05 -25.22 13.20
C ARG A 661 -17.40 -23.84 13.29
N TYR A 662 -17.93 -22.82 12.60
CA TYR A 662 -17.41 -21.46 12.59
C TYR A 662 -18.30 -20.55 13.44
N GLN A 663 -17.68 -19.67 14.21
CA GLN A 663 -18.37 -18.65 14.97
C GLN A 663 -18.50 -17.35 14.18
N VAL A 664 -17.56 -17.11 13.24
CA VAL A 664 -17.50 -15.89 12.43
C VAL A 664 -17.37 -16.25 10.95
N LEU A 665 -18.18 -15.61 10.10
CA LEU A 665 -18.03 -15.61 8.65
C LEU A 665 -17.88 -14.17 8.17
N ILE A 666 -16.81 -13.92 7.39
CA ILE A 666 -16.53 -12.60 6.80
C ILE A 666 -16.79 -12.64 5.29
N LEU A 667 -17.56 -11.69 4.80
CA LEU A 667 -17.73 -11.42 3.38
C LEU A 667 -16.93 -10.14 3.05
N PRO A 668 -15.75 -10.27 2.39
CA PRO A 668 -14.99 -9.11 1.89
C PRO A 668 -15.79 -8.27 0.92
N SER A 669 -15.34 -7.04 0.63
CA SER A 669 -15.95 -6.24 -0.43
C SER A 669 -16.06 -7.05 -1.71
N GLY A 670 -17.22 -6.94 -2.39
CA GLY A 670 -17.52 -7.69 -3.61
C GLY A 670 -18.97 -7.52 -4.00
N GLY A 671 -19.20 -7.41 -5.28
CA GLY A 671 -20.57 -7.32 -5.83
C GLY A 671 -21.23 -8.70 -5.98
N ASN A 672 -22.55 -8.72 -6.17
CA ASN A 672 -23.30 -9.89 -6.64
C ASN A 672 -23.22 -11.17 -5.78
N TYR A 673 -22.95 -11.07 -4.48
CA TYR A 673 -22.98 -12.23 -3.58
C TYR A 673 -24.31 -12.98 -3.64
N GLY A 674 -25.45 -12.26 -3.67
CA GLY A 674 -26.78 -12.85 -3.79
C GLY A 674 -26.94 -13.74 -5.03
N GLN A 675 -26.39 -13.29 -6.17
CA GLN A 675 -26.43 -14.05 -7.42
C GLN A 675 -25.57 -15.32 -7.36
N ILE A 676 -24.37 -15.24 -6.76
CA ILE A 676 -23.46 -16.39 -6.64
C ILE A 676 -23.99 -17.45 -5.65
N LEU A 677 -24.55 -17.01 -4.53
CA LEU A 677 -25.09 -17.88 -3.48
C LEU A 677 -26.48 -18.43 -3.84
N GLY A 678 -27.27 -17.68 -4.60
CA GLY A 678 -28.67 -17.97 -4.87
C GLY A 678 -29.54 -17.85 -3.62
N GLU A 679 -30.85 -17.92 -3.80
CA GLU A 679 -31.84 -17.80 -2.71
C GLU A 679 -31.61 -18.83 -1.59
N SER A 680 -31.35 -20.11 -1.95
CA SER A 680 -31.07 -21.16 -0.99
C SER A 680 -29.81 -20.93 -0.17
N GLY A 681 -28.74 -20.43 -0.78
CA GLY A 681 -27.49 -20.11 -0.09
C GLY A 681 -27.67 -18.95 0.88
N VAL A 682 -28.38 -17.88 0.47
CA VAL A 682 -28.71 -16.75 1.36
C VAL A 682 -29.60 -17.23 2.53
N ALA A 683 -30.57 -18.11 2.29
CA ALA A 683 -31.40 -18.71 3.34
C ALA A 683 -30.55 -19.54 4.32
N ASN A 684 -29.58 -20.32 3.83
CA ASN A 684 -28.67 -21.12 4.66
C ASN A 684 -27.75 -20.20 5.53
N LEU A 685 -27.22 -19.12 4.96
CA LEU A 685 -26.44 -18.14 5.74
C LEU A 685 -27.30 -17.52 6.84
N ARG A 686 -28.52 -17.10 6.53
CA ARG A 686 -29.46 -16.56 7.52
C ARG A 686 -29.78 -17.58 8.63
N ALA A 687 -30.05 -18.81 8.30
CA ALA A 687 -30.31 -19.87 9.27
C ALA A 687 -29.10 -20.11 10.19
N TRP A 688 -27.87 -20.08 9.63
CA TRP A 688 -26.65 -20.16 10.42
C TRP A 688 -26.49 -18.97 11.37
N VAL A 689 -26.73 -17.73 10.92
CA VAL A 689 -26.76 -16.55 11.81
C VAL A 689 -27.79 -16.73 12.90
N GLN A 690 -29.02 -17.09 12.55
CA GLN A 690 -30.11 -17.34 13.52
C GLN A 690 -29.77 -18.42 14.56
N SER A 691 -28.84 -19.33 14.25
CA SER A 691 -28.34 -20.33 15.19
C SER A 691 -27.21 -19.87 16.11
N GLY A 692 -26.70 -18.62 15.96
CA GLY A 692 -25.66 -18.02 16.81
C GLY A 692 -24.38 -17.63 16.05
N GLY A 693 -24.37 -17.65 14.72
CA GLY A 693 -23.23 -17.18 13.90
C GLY A 693 -23.11 -15.66 13.88
N VAL A 694 -21.89 -15.16 13.69
CA VAL A 694 -21.58 -13.74 13.46
C VAL A 694 -21.24 -13.56 11.99
N LEU A 695 -22.09 -12.86 11.25
CA LEU A 695 -21.87 -12.53 9.83
C LEU A 695 -21.35 -11.09 9.70
N ILE A 696 -20.18 -10.93 9.12
CA ILE A 696 -19.53 -9.62 8.92
C ILE A 696 -19.47 -9.35 7.41
N GLY A 697 -20.13 -8.30 6.93
CA GLY A 697 -19.97 -7.79 5.57
C GLY A 697 -19.12 -6.52 5.54
N VAL A 698 -18.21 -6.45 4.57
CA VAL A 698 -17.28 -5.32 4.41
C VAL A 698 -17.49 -4.67 3.04
N GLY A 699 -17.55 -3.34 2.99
CA GLY A 699 -17.71 -2.59 1.74
C GLY A 699 -18.98 -2.98 0.99
N SER A 700 -18.84 -3.29 -0.30
CA SER A 700 -19.97 -3.63 -1.19
C SER A 700 -20.65 -4.97 -0.86
N ALA A 701 -20.08 -5.83 0.00
CA ALA A 701 -20.79 -6.97 0.55
C ALA A 701 -22.03 -6.56 1.39
N SER A 702 -22.03 -5.32 1.92
CA SER A 702 -23.20 -4.74 2.61
C SER A 702 -24.47 -4.72 1.72
N ARG A 703 -24.33 -4.72 0.39
CA ARG A 703 -25.45 -4.83 -0.54
C ARG A 703 -26.27 -6.11 -0.32
N LEU A 704 -25.61 -7.25 -0.08
CA LEU A 704 -26.30 -8.50 0.26
C LEU A 704 -27.00 -8.40 1.62
N LEU A 705 -26.32 -7.82 2.62
CA LEU A 705 -26.85 -7.75 3.99
C LEU A 705 -28.09 -6.85 4.08
N THR A 706 -28.15 -5.80 3.25
CA THR A 706 -29.25 -4.81 3.21
C THR A 706 -30.28 -5.09 2.11
N ASP A 707 -30.11 -6.19 1.37
CA ASP A 707 -31.11 -6.66 0.41
C ASP A 707 -32.37 -7.09 1.17
N PRO A 708 -33.57 -6.56 0.86
CA PRO A 708 -34.79 -6.93 1.56
C PRO A 708 -35.10 -8.43 1.55
N ASP A 709 -34.72 -9.14 0.48
CA ASP A 709 -34.94 -10.58 0.36
C ASP A 709 -33.97 -11.40 1.25
N SER A 710 -32.84 -10.85 1.62
CA SER A 710 -31.90 -11.48 2.54
C SER A 710 -32.43 -11.55 3.98
N LYS A 711 -33.21 -10.55 4.40
CA LYS A 711 -33.74 -10.39 5.77
C LYS A 711 -32.65 -10.44 6.85
N LEU A 712 -31.49 -9.83 6.57
CA LEU A 712 -30.34 -9.80 7.44
C LEU A 712 -30.19 -8.44 8.15
N LEU A 713 -30.37 -7.31 7.44
CA LEU A 713 -30.34 -5.96 7.99
C LEU A 713 -31.48 -5.14 7.37
N ASP A 714 -32.25 -4.44 8.19
CA ASP A 714 -33.34 -3.57 7.74
C ASP A 714 -32.81 -2.13 7.44
N SER A 715 -31.82 -2.07 6.57
CA SER A 715 -31.29 -0.86 5.95
C SER A 715 -31.39 -0.99 4.43
N ARG A 716 -31.34 0.09 3.72
CA ARG A 716 -31.45 0.12 2.25
C ARG A 716 -30.36 0.97 1.63
N ARG A 717 -29.85 0.53 0.48
CA ARG A 717 -28.97 1.35 -0.35
C ARG A 717 -29.76 2.55 -0.89
N GLU A 718 -29.21 3.74 -0.74
CA GLU A 718 -29.83 4.97 -1.22
C GLU A 718 -29.56 5.22 -2.71
N SER A 719 -30.51 5.87 -3.38
CA SER A 719 -30.34 6.56 -4.66
C SER A 719 -29.79 7.97 -4.43
N ALA A 720 -29.35 8.64 -5.49
CA ALA A 720 -28.96 10.05 -5.43
C ALA A 720 -30.08 10.92 -4.85
N VAL A 721 -29.71 11.90 -4.02
CA VAL A 721 -30.66 12.89 -3.51
C VAL A 721 -31.22 13.70 -4.67
N SER A 722 -32.52 13.57 -4.94
CA SER A 722 -33.22 14.40 -5.93
C SER A 722 -33.32 15.83 -5.41
N GLY A 723 -33.00 16.82 -6.24
CA GLY A 723 -33.31 18.19 -5.93
C GLY A 723 -34.83 18.38 -5.78
N ASP A 724 -35.28 19.38 -5.00
CA ASP A 724 -36.69 19.66 -4.61
C ASP A 724 -37.67 19.90 -5.77
N GLY A 725 -37.35 19.52 -7.01
CA GLY A 725 -38.08 19.78 -8.24
C GLY A 725 -38.93 18.66 -8.83
N ASP A 726 -38.82 17.42 -8.34
CA ASP A 726 -39.45 16.25 -8.99
C ASP A 726 -40.68 15.77 -8.27
N LYS A 727 -41.74 16.60 -8.32
CA LYS A 727 -43.10 16.16 -8.01
C LYS A 727 -43.92 16.19 -9.30
N ASP A 728 -44.18 15.01 -9.86
CA ASP A 728 -45.25 14.70 -10.82
C ASP A 728 -45.55 15.75 -11.91
N LYS A 729 -44.73 15.90 -12.94
CA LYS A 729 -45.10 16.54 -14.21
C LYS A 729 -45.39 15.50 -15.27
N LYS A 730 -46.63 15.09 -15.41
CA LYS A 730 -47.12 14.40 -16.60
C LYS A 730 -47.12 15.33 -17.79
N ASN A 731 -46.37 14.95 -18.86
CA ASN A 731 -46.48 15.33 -20.27
C ASN A 731 -47.17 16.67 -20.63
N GLY A 732 -46.72 17.79 -20.14
CA GLY A 732 -47.04 19.12 -20.66
C GLY A 732 -45.81 19.71 -21.35
N GLY A 733 -45.96 20.40 -22.47
CA GLY A 733 -44.85 21.13 -23.08
C GLY A 733 -44.24 22.09 -22.06
N SER A 734 -42.89 22.03 -21.91
CA SER A 734 -42.14 22.90 -21.01
C SER A 734 -41.22 23.82 -21.82
N GLU A 735 -41.21 25.08 -21.47
CA GLU A 735 -40.26 26.04 -21.98
C GLU A 735 -38.93 25.81 -21.23
N ILE A 736 -37.82 25.65 -21.95
CA ILE A 736 -36.48 25.60 -21.40
C ILE A 736 -35.87 26.98 -21.66
N ALA A 737 -35.82 27.81 -20.62
CA ALA A 737 -35.42 29.21 -20.74
C ALA A 737 -33.90 29.41 -20.51
N THR A 738 -33.20 28.45 -19.87
CA THR A 738 -31.81 28.60 -19.48
C THR A 738 -31.02 27.30 -19.66
N ASP A 739 -29.70 27.41 -19.87
CA ASP A 739 -28.79 26.26 -19.92
C ASP A 739 -28.83 25.44 -18.62
N ALA A 740 -29.06 26.09 -17.48
CA ALA A 740 -29.22 25.41 -16.19
C ALA A 740 -30.48 24.53 -16.16
N GLU A 741 -31.60 24.99 -16.72
CA GLU A 741 -32.82 24.18 -16.86
C GLU A 741 -32.62 23.04 -17.86
N TYR A 742 -31.93 23.27 -18.97
CA TYR A 742 -31.57 22.22 -19.92
C TYR A 742 -30.73 21.14 -19.26
N LEU A 743 -29.66 21.50 -18.53
CA LEU A 743 -28.81 20.57 -17.79
C LEU A 743 -29.61 19.82 -16.70
N ALA A 744 -30.51 20.48 -16.02
CA ALA A 744 -31.41 19.85 -15.04
C ALA A 744 -32.35 18.81 -15.70
N LEU A 745 -32.86 19.10 -16.88
CA LEU A 745 -33.76 18.19 -17.62
C LEU A 745 -33.02 17.01 -18.30
N THR A 746 -31.79 17.24 -18.72
CA THR A 746 -31.00 16.23 -19.40
C THR A 746 -30.08 15.43 -18.44
N GLY A 747 -29.99 15.88 -17.19
CA GLY A 747 -29.26 15.20 -16.13
C GLY A 747 -29.88 13.84 -15.76
N HIS A 748 -29.08 12.92 -15.23
CA HIS A 748 -29.56 11.64 -14.72
C HIS A 748 -30.33 11.87 -13.40
N HIS A 749 -31.66 11.76 -13.43
CA HIS A 749 -32.52 11.81 -12.24
C HIS A 749 -32.73 10.37 -11.73
N GLY A 750 -32.45 10.11 -10.44
CA GLY A 750 -32.75 8.83 -9.79
C GLY A 750 -31.71 7.72 -9.97
N GLY A 751 -30.48 8.05 -10.36
CA GLY A 751 -29.35 7.11 -10.43
C GLY A 751 -28.70 6.81 -9.07
N ALA A 752 -27.58 6.09 -9.09
CA ALA A 752 -26.71 5.95 -7.92
C ALA A 752 -26.16 7.33 -7.48
N PRO A 753 -25.86 7.51 -6.18
CA PRO A 753 -25.14 8.69 -5.72
C PRO A 753 -23.83 8.91 -6.50
N ASP A 754 -23.41 10.17 -6.65
CA ASP A 754 -22.13 10.50 -7.27
C ASP A 754 -21.00 9.77 -6.56
N PRO A 755 -20.09 9.11 -7.28
CA PRO A 755 -18.98 8.41 -6.67
C PRO A 755 -18.03 9.39 -5.96
N VAL A 756 -17.52 8.95 -4.83
CA VAL A 756 -16.44 9.63 -4.10
C VAL A 756 -15.12 8.99 -4.52
N ALA A 757 -14.17 9.77 -4.99
CA ALA A 757 -12.88 9.26 -5.49
C ALA A 757 -12.07 8.59 -4.37
N GLY A 758 -12.12 9.13 -3.16
CA GLY A 758 -11.51 8.60 -1.95
C GLY A 758 -11.10 9.74 -1.03
N VAL A 759 -11.81 9.86 0.08
CA VAL A 759 -11.59 10.90 1.10
C VAL A 759 -11.53 10.30 2.49
N LEU A 760 -10.89 11.00 3.40
CA LEU A 760 -11.04 10.70 4.82
C LEU A 760 -12.22 11.50 5.37
N ALA A 761 -13.24 10.79 5.81
CA ALA A 761 -14.43 11.35 6.42
C ALA A 761 -14.39 11.21 7.95
N SER A 762 -14.84 12.24 8.66
CA SER A 762 -14.98 12.19 10.11
C SER A 762 -16.19 11.37 10.51
N ALA A 763 -16.01 10.50 11.49
CA ALA A 763 -17.07 9.63 12.01
C ALA A 763 -17.12 9.67 13.54
N VAL A 764 -18.29 9.42 14.08
CA VAL A 764 -18.58 9.35 15.52
C VAL A 764 -18.90 7.92 15.89
N VAL A 765 -18.31 7.43 16.99
CA VAL A 765 -18.44 6.05 17.49
C VAL A 765 -19.37 6.02 18.68
N ASP A 766 -20.30 5.07 18.71
CA ASP A 766 -21.06 4.68 19.89
C ASP A 766 -20.19 3.72 20.75
N ASN A 767 -19.53 4.28 21.75
CA ASN A 767 -18.66 3.51 22.65
C ASN A 767 -19.40 2.71 23.73
N GLU A 768 -20.73 2.88 23.83
CA GLU A 768 -21.57 2.08 24.75
C GLU A 768 -21.91 0.72 24.14
N HIS A 769 -21.83 0.61 22.82
CA HIS A 769 -22.00 -0.67 22.12
C HIS A 769 -20.70 -1.49 22.09
N TRP A 770 -20.79 -2.82 22.27
CA TRP A 770 -19.64 -3.74 22.32
C TRP A 770 -18.69 -3.62 21.11
N LEU A 771 -19.22 -3.33 19.93
CA LEU A 771 -18.43 -3.15 18.72
C LEU A 771 -17.57 -1.89 18.77
N GLY A 772 -18.02 -0.84 19.48
CA GLY A 772 -17.29 0.40 19.70
C GLY A 772 -16.37 0.39 20.94
N ALA A 773 -16.39 -0.69 21.74
CA ALA A 773 -15.64 -0.76 22.99
C ALA A 773 -14.12 -0.64 22.79
N GLY A 774 -13.49 0.30 23.49
CA GLY A 774 -12.04 0.56 23.38
C GLY A 774 -11.60 1.23 22.08
N VAL A 775 -12.53 1.66 21.25
CA VAL A 775 -12.30 2.48 20.04
C VAL A 775 -12.35 3.96 20.44
N ALA A 776 -11.63 4.80 19.73
CA ALA A 776 -11.72 6.25 19.96
C ALA A 776 -13.15 6.77 19.69
N PRO A 777 -13.64 7.80 20.39
CA PRO A 777 -15.00 8.33 20.19
C PRO A 777 -15.22 8.99 18.81
N THR A 778 -14.12 9.34 18.14
CA THR A 778 -14.12 9.86 16.76
C THR A 778 -13.05 9.14 15.94
N LEU A 779 -13.36 8.87 14.70
CA LEU A 779 -12.49 8.18 13.75
C LEU A 779 -12.44 8.93 12.42
N SER A 780 -11.39 8.68 11.65
CA SER A 780 -11.34 8.98 10.22
C SER A 780 -11.59 7.70 9.44
N VAL A 781 -12.57 7.73 8.55
CA VAL A 781 -12.99 6.60 7.72
C VAL A 781 -12.70 6.92 6.26
N MET A 782 -12.08 5.99 5.54
CA MET A 782 -11.95 6.10 4.09
C MET A 782 -13.31 5.87 3.44
N VAL A 783 -13.83 6.89 2.77
CA VAL A 783 -15.08 6.82 2.00
C VAL A 783 -14.74 6.83 0.51
N ARG A 784 -15.21 5.80 -0.21
CA ARG A 784 -14.98 5.62 -1.64
C ARG A 784 -16.22 5.04 -2.33
N GLY A 785 -16.42 5.41 -3.59
CA GLY A 785 -17.53 4.89 -4.41
C GLY A 785 -18.87 5.56 -4.10
N SER A 786 -19.94 4.90 -4.47
CA SER A 786 -21.33 5.44 -4.45
C SER A 786 -22.27 4.70 -3.51
N ASP A 787 -21.78 3.76 -2.69
CA ASP A 787 -22.63 2.99 -1.78
C ASP A 787 -22.92 3.77 -0.49
N ILE A 788 -24.17 4.18 -0.32
CA ILE A 788 -24.68 4.90 0.84
C ILE A 788 -25.92 4.17 1.33
N TYR A 789 -26.10 4.06 2.64
CA TYR A 789 -27.18 3.27 3.25
C TYR A 789 -28.01 4.09 4.24
N THR A 790 -29.29 3.74 4.36
CA THR A 790 -30.16 4.33 5.38
C THR A 790 -29.74 3.86 6.77
N PRO A 791 -29.81 4.73 7.80
CA PRO A 791 -29.60 4.31 9.18
C PRO A 791 -30.65 3.29 9.64
N LEU A 792 -30.24 2.35 10.50
CA LEU A 792 -31.16 1.49 11.24
C LEU A 792 -31.97 2.31 12.27
N SER A 793 -33.24 2.00 12.45
CA SER A 793 -34.00 2.45 13.63
C SER A 793 -33.56 1.67 14.87
N ARG A 794 -33.83 2.22 16.07
CA ARG A 794 -33.37 1.63 17.34
C ARG A 794 -33.94 0.24 17.65
N ASP A 795 -35.09 -0.09 17.10
CA ASP A 795 -35.74 -1.40 17.21
C ASP A 795 -35.21 -2.42 16.20
N GLN A 796 -34.45 -1.98 15.19
CA GLN A 796 -33.84 -2.81 14.15
C GLN A 796 -32.36 -3.10 14.39
N GLY A 797 -31.68 -2.28 15.23
CA GLY A 797 -30.27 -2.44 15.53
C GLY A 797 -29.58 -1.14 15.92
N THR A 798 -28.27 -1.13 15.85
CA THR A 798 -27.44 0.02 16.25
C THR A 798 -26.56 0.48 15.09
N ASN A 799 -26.52 1.80 14.87
CA ASN A 799 -25.57 2.47 14.00
C ASN A 799 -24.32 2.83 14.82
N VAL A 800 -23.43 1.86 15.00
CA VAL A 800 -22.29 1.97 15.92
C VAL A 800 -21.29 3.03 15.51
N VAL A 801 -21.07 3.18 14.19
CA VAL A 801 -20.27 4.26 13.64
C VAL A 801 -21.07 4.98 12.57
N ARG A 802 -21.21 6.28 12.69
CA ARG A 802 -21.85 7.14 11.72
C ARG A 802 -20.97 8.30 11.32
N LEU A 803 -21.07 8.76 10.08
CA LEU A 803 -20.39 9.94 9.60
C LEU A 803 -20.86 11.19 10.37
N ALA A 804 -20.00 12.18 10.46
CA ALA A 804 -20.31 13.47 11.09
C ALA A 804 -21.34 14.26 10.28
N GLY A 805 -21.80 15.40 10.82
CA GLY A 805 -22.70 16.33 10.13
C GLY A 805 -22.08 16.97 8.89
N PRO A 806 -22.88 17.60 8.02
CA PRO A 806 -22.44 18.05 6.69
C PRO A 806 -21.25 19.01 6.71
N ASP A 807 -21.15 19.86 7.75
CA ASP A 807 -20.05 20.81 7.89
C ASP A 807 -18.75 20.16 8.40
N GLN A 808 -18.83 18.95 8.96
CA GLN A 808 -17.71 18.25 9.61
C GLN A 808 -17.38 16.91 8.97
N VAL A 809 -18.17 16.45 8.00
CA VAL A 809 -17.99 15.12 7.40
C VAL A 809 -16.66 14.93 6.71
N LEU A 810 -16.08 15.97 6.09
CA LEU A 810 -14.78 15.89 5.45
C LEU A 810 -13.65 16.13 6.46
N ALA A 811 -12.81 15.14 6.66
CA ALA A 811 -11.58 15.26 7.43
C ALA A 811 -10.37 15.61 6.54
N SER A 812 -10.26 15.02 5.33
CA SER A 812 -9.19 15.26 4.38
C SER A 812 -9.59 14.83 2.97
N GLY A 813 -9.12 15.55 1.96
CA GLY A 813 -9.37 15.26 0.55
C GLY A 813 -10.43 16.16 -0.09
N GLN A 814 -10.90 15.80 -1.29
CA GLN A 814 -11.88 16.55 -2.07
C GLN A 814 -13.24 15.88 -2.04
N LEU A 815 -14.27 16.61 -1.62
CA LEU A 815 -15.64 16.13 -1.55
C LEU A 815 -16.59 17.18 -2.13
N TRP A 816 -17.41 16.79 -3.10
CA TRP A 816 -18.38 17.65 -3.75
C TRP A 816 -19.55 18.01 -2.81
N ALA A 817 -20.24 19.11 -3.10
CA ALA A 817 -21.30 19.61 -2.22
C ALA A 817 -22.46 18.61 -2.06
N GLU A 818 -22.83 17.91 -3.13
CA GLU A 818 -23.86 16.87 -3.15
C GLU A 818 -23.46 15.69 -2.25
N ASN A 819 -22.21 15.21 -2.37
CA ASN A 819 -21.70 14.14 -1.54
C ASN A 819 -21.70 14.53 -0.06
N ARG A 820 -21.34 15.78 0.31
CA ARG A 820 -21.40 16.26 1.70
C ARG A 820 -22.79 16.12 2.29
N ARG A 821 -23.81 16.53 1.54
CA ARG A 821 -25.20 16.46 2.00
C ARG A 821 -25.68 15.04 2.19
N GLN A 822 -25.35 14.17 1.24
CA GLN A 822 -25.85 12.80 1.26
C GLN A 822 -25.08 11.89 2.24
N LEU A 823 -23.78 12.10 2.42
CA LEU A 823 -22.97 11.32 3.36
C LEU A 823 -23.23 11.68 4.83
N ALA A 824 -23.70 12.91 5.12
CA ALA A 824 -23.90 13.37 6.49
C ALA A 824 -24.79 12.42 7.31
N TYR A 825 -24.29 12.03 8.50
CA TYR A 825 -24.95 11.11 9.45
C TYR A 825 -25.17 9.68 8.97
N LYS A 826 -24.70 9.30 7.78
CA LYS A 826 -24.88 7.94 7.26
C LYS A 826 -24.03 6.92 8.03
N PRO A 827 -24.54 5.68 8.20
CA PRO A 827 -23.84 4.65 8.95
C PRO A 827 -22.61 4.14 8.20
N VAL A 828 -21.53 3.91 8.94
CA VAL A 828 -20.31 3.24 8.50
C VAL A 828 -20.25 1.83 9.07
N ALA A 829 -20.68 1.64 10.33
CA ALA A 829 -20.79 0.34 10.96
C ALA A 829 -22.18 0.20 11.58
N MET A 830 -22.89 -0.85 11.18
CA MET A 830 -24.20 -1.23 11.70
C MET A 830 -24.09 -2.62 12.33
N ALA A 831 -24.81 -2.83 13.43
CA ALA A 831 -24.95 -4.13 14.07
C ALA A 831 -26.42 -4.44 14.38
N SER A 832 -26.85 -5.67 14.12
CA SER A 832 -28.22 -6.12 14.41
C SER A 832 -28.21 -7.57 14.88
N GLU A 833 -29.10 -7.89 15.82
CA GLU A 833 -29.37 -9.26 16.24
C GLU A 833 -30.30 -9.94 15.24
N VAL A 834 -29.92 -11.14 14.77
CA VAL A 834 -30.77 -11.96 13.89
C VAL A 834 -30.92 -13.34 14.52
N GLY A 835 -32.06 -13.60 15.13
CA GLY A 835 -32.26 -14.81 15.94
C GLY A 835 -31.32 -14.82 17.15
N ARG A 836 -30.39 -15.78 17.24
CA ARG A 836 -29.38 -15.87 18.28
C ARG A 836 -28.03 -15.27 17.89
N GLY A 837 -27.83 -14.91 16.63
CA GLY A 837 -26.55 -14.43 16.08
C GLY A 837 -26.51 -12.93 15.85
N GLN A 838 -25.43 -12.48 15.26
CA GLN A 838 -25.15 -11.07 14.98
C GLN A 838 -24.88 -10.87 13.49
N VAL A 839 -25.38 -9.78 12.92
CA VAL A 839 -24.99 -9.28 11.60
C VAL A 839 -24.31 -7.94 11.79
N VAL A 840 -23.08 -7.80 11.28
CA VAL A 840 -22.31 -6.57 11.29
C VAL A 840 -22.05 -6.15 9.84
N ALA A 841 -22.44 -4.94 9.47
CA ALA A 841 -22.16 -4.37 8.17
C ALA A 841 -21.21 -3.17 8.33
N PHE A 842 -20.06 -3.26 7.70
CA PHE A 842 -19.18 -2.11 7.44
C PHE A 842 -19.47 -1.61 6.02
N THR A 843 -20.08 -0.45 5.88
CA THR A 843 -20.50 0.09 4.58
C THR A 843 -19.33 0.57 3.71
N GLN A 844 -18.14 0.72 4.32
CA GLN A 844 -16.87 1.00 3.68
C GLN A 844 -15.85 -0.10 4.03
N ASP A 845 -14.78 -0.25 3.24
CA ASP A 845 -13.74 -1.22 3.56
C ASP A 845 -12.83 -0.70 4.69
N VAL A 846 -13.09 -1.19 5.89
CA VAL A 846 -12.36 -0.80 7.12
C VAL A 846 -10.95 -1.39 7.24
N THR A 847 -10.57 -2.26 6.30
CA THR A 847 -9.25 -2.90 6.23
C THR A 847 -8.45 -2.52 4.99
N MET A 848 -8.99 -1.65 4.14
CA MET A 848 -8.42 -1.26 2.85
C MET A 848 -6.92 -1.05 2.92
N ARG A 849 -6.17 -1.72 2.03
CA ARG A 849 -4.69 -1.66 1.91
C ARG A 849 -3.94 -1.86 3.24
N ALA A 850 -4.60 -2.43 4.26
CA ALA A 850 -4.11 -2.59 5.64
C ALA A 850 -3.61 -1.30 6.33
N PHE A 851 -3.87 -0.11 5.78
CA PHE A 851 -3.35 1.16 6.28
C PHE A 851 -4.30 1.91 7.25
N LEU A 852 -5.56 1.49 7.37
CA LEU A 852 -6.56 2.11 8.26
C LEU A 852 -6.35 1.68 9.72
N GLU A 853 -5.20 2.03 10.31
CA GLU A 853 -4.80 1.56 11.64
C GLU A 853 -5.82 1.93 12.72
N GLY A 854 -6.40 3.14 12.63
CA GLY A 854 -7.43 3.60 13.56
C GLY A 854 -8.75 2.81 13.52
N LEU A 855 -9.02 2.07 12.42
CA LEU A 855 -10.23 1.25 12.26
C LEU A 855 -10.02 -0.22 12.65
N LYS A 856 -8.77 -0.69 12.76
CA LYS A 856 -8.48 -2.10 13.10
C LYS A 856 -9.14 -2.57 14.40
N PRO A 857 -9.14 -1.80 15.51
CA PRO A 857 -9.83 -2.23 16.73
C PRO A 857 -11.32 -2.47 16.51
N LEU A 858 -11.99 -1.64 15.71
CA LEU A 858 -13.41 -1.80 15.38
C LEU A 858 -13.68 -3.12 14.62
N PHE A 859 -12.89 -3.40 13.58
CA PHE A 859 -12.98 -4.65 12.82
C PHE A 859 -12.71 -5.88 13.68
N LEU A 860 -11.66 -5.82 14.51
CA LEU A 860 -11.30 -6.92 15.41
C LEU A 860 -12.33 -7.14 16.52
N ASN A 861 -13.01 -6.09 16.98
CA ASN A 861 -14.15 -6.23 17.90
C ASN A 861 -15.25 -7.08 17.26
N ALA A 862 -15.59 -6.85 15.99
CA ALA A 862 -16.58 -7.67 15.29
C ALA A 862 -16.17 -9.15 15.28
N VAL A 863 -14.87 -9.45 15.06
CA VAL A 863 -14.35 -10.82 14.98
C VAL A 863 -14.26 -11.49 16.37
N PHE A 864 -13.75 -10.80 17.40
CA PHE A 864 -13.43 -11.43 18.68
C PHE A 864 -14.47 -11.20 19.76
N ARG A 865 -15.15 -10.04 19.79
CA ARG A 865 -16.23 -9.77 20.76
C ARG A 865 -17.58 -10.23 20.24
N GLY A 866 -17.83 -10.14 18.91
CA GLY A 866 -19.12 -10.51 18.31
C GLY A 866 -19.65 -11.86 18.74
N PRO A 867 -18.86 -12.97 18.74
CA PRO A 867 -19.31 -14.27 19.22
C PRO A 867 -19.78 -14.30 20.67
N ALA A 868 -19.23 -13.46 21.53
CA ALA A 868 -19.61 -13.38 22.94
C ALA A 868 -20.95 -12.63 23.16
N HIS A 869 -21.42 -11.91 22.15
CA HIS A 869 -22.72 -11.21 22.14
C HIS A 869 -23.82 -11.97 21.40
N THR A 870 -23.61 -13.26 21.08
CA THR A 870 -24.66 -14.12 20.54
C THR A 870 -25.43 -14.78 21.70
N SER A 871 -26.75 -14.87 21.62
CA SER A 871 -27.58 -15.41 22.69
C SER A 871 -27.47 -16.96 22.88
N GLY A 872 -26.60 -17.61 22.08
CA GLY A 872 -26.24 -19.01 22.22
C GLY A 872 -25.12 -19.35 23.20
N THR A 873 -24.38 -18.34 23.69
CA THR A 873 -23.18 -18.52 24.53
C THR A 873 -23.44 -18.30 26.04
N LYS A 874 -24.63 -17.91 26.44
CA LYS A 874 -25.03 -17.71 27.85
C LYS A 874 -25.38 -19.03 28.55
N GLY A 875 -24.52 -20.05 28.44
CA GLY A 875 -24.76 -21.29 29.19
C GLY A 875 -23.98 -22.48 28.64
N ASN A 876 -22.74 -22.65 29.07
CA ASN A 876 -22.19 -23.94 29.53
C ASN A 876 -20.97 -23.69 30.39
#